data_60097683f967a585cc266d0d1fcf5393
#
_entry.id   60097683f967a585cc266d0d1fcf5393
#
_cell.length_a   1.000
_cell.length_b   1.000
_cell.length_c   1.000
_cell.angle_alpha   90.00
_cell.angle_beta   90.00
_cell.angle_gamma   90.00
#
_symmetry.space_group_name_H-M   'P 1'
#
loop_
_entity.id
_entity.type
_entity.pdbx_description
1 polymer ?
#
loop_
_entity_poly.entity_id
_entity_poly.type
_entity_poly.pdbx_seq_one_letter_code
_entity_poly.pdbx_strand_id
1 'polypeptide(L)'
;MPSFSTTLEQSIHGALALANEHKHELATLEHLLLALIDEPDAARVMRACSVNLDELRKDLEGFIDDDLSTLITDVEGSEAVPTAAFQRVIQRAAIHVQSSGRSEVTGANVLVAIFAERESNAAYFLQEQDMTRYDAVNFIAHGVAKDPAFGEARPVTGSTEESETIAPGEGDEKESALAKYCVDLNAKATKGDVDPLIGRAHEVERCIQVLCRRRKNNPLLVGDPGVGKTAIAEGLAFKIVNGETPEVLSKATIYSLDMGALLAGTRYRGDFEERLKAVMTEMENHKDAVLFIDEIHTVIGAGATSGGAMDASNLLKPALQGGKLRCMGSTTYKEFRQHFEKDRALSRRFQKIDVTEPSVPDAIKILQGLKPYFEEHHHIKYTAEAIKTAVELSARYINDRKLPDKAIDVIDEAGAAQHLVAESKRRKTIGAKEIENVVAKIARIPPKNVSKDDAEVLKDLEKSLKRVVFGQDAAIEALSSAIKLARAGLREPEKPIGNYLFAGPTGVGKTEVAKQLADTLGVELMRFDMSEYMEKHAVSRLIGAPPGYVGFDQGGMLTDGVDQNPHCVLLLDEMEKAHPDVYNILLQVMDHGKLTDHNGRTTDFRNVIIIMTSNAGAAEMSKNAMGFGRETRTGEDTAAIERIFTPEFRNRLDAIISFGALPKEVIMQVVEKFVLQLEAQLIDRNVHIELTKGAAEWLADKGYDEKMGARPLGRVIQEHIKKPLAEELLFGKLVKGGVVKVGVKKGELDLTFEEPAQGRITGGSKKPPLLTAD
;
A
#
# COMPACT_ATOMS: atom_id res chain seq x y z
N MET A 1 19.27 -2.45 -14.23
CA MET A 1 18.51 -3.21 -15.24
C MET A 1 19.32 -4.46 -15.54
N PRO A 2 18.70 -5.63 -15.75
CA PRO A 2 19.44 -6.80 -16.18
C PRO A 2 20.12 -6.52 -17.55
N SER A 3 21.32 -7.08 -17.75
CA SER A 3 22.04 -7.00 -19.03
C SER A 3 21.44 -7.98 -20.04
N PHE A 4 21.54 -7.71 -21.31
CA PHE A 4 21.22 -8.68 -22.35
C PHE A 4 22.40 -9.63 -22.57
N SER A 5 22.12 -10.90 -22.92
CA SER A 5 23.18 -11.83 -23.33
C SER A 5 23.76 -11.36 -24.68
N THR A 6 25.05 -11.60 -24.90
CA THR A 6 25.73 -11.27 -26.15
C THR A 6 25.07 -11.91 -27.38
N THR A 7 24.54 -13.13 -27.23
CA THR A 7 23.77 -13.84 -28.26
C THR A 7 22.46 -13.16 -28.58
N LEU A 8 21.73 -12.71 -27.56
CA LEU A 8 20.48 -11.97 -27.75
C LEU A 8 20.69 -10.59 -28.39
N GLU A 9 21.75 -9.85 -27.98
CA GLU A 9 22.08 -8.57 -28.63
C GLU A 9 22.34 -8.76 -30.10
N GLN A 10 23.10 -9.80 -30.46
CA GLN A 10 23.34 -10.15 -31.87
C GLN A 10 22.06 -10.48 -32.64
N SER A 11 21.14 -11.21 -32.02
CA SER A 11 19.85 -11.56 -32.62
C SER A 11 18.93 -10.33 -32.79
N ILE A 12 18.93 -9.40 -31.85
CA ILE A 12 18.18 -8.13 -31.99
C ILE A 12 18.76 -7.30 -33.14
N HIS A 13 20.08 -7.19 -33.23
CA HIS A 13 20.73 -6.52 -34.36
C HIS A 13 20.50 -7.26 -35.68
N GLY A 14 20.51 -8.59 -35.68
CA GLY A 14 20.16 -9.42 -36.82
C GLY A 14 18.72 -9.20 -37.32
N ALA A 15 17.77 -9.07 -36.44
CA ALA A 15 16.37 -8.77 -36.80
C ALA A 15 16.22 -7.39 -37.46
N LEU A 16 16.95 -6.39 -36.95
CA LEU A 16 16.99 -5.05 -37.59
C LEU A 16 17.70 -5.07 -38.93
N ALA A 17 18.83 -5.79 -39.05
CA ALA A 17 19.55 -5.94 -40.30
C ALA A 17 18.70 -6.64 -41.37
N LEU A 18 17.94 -7.69 -40.97
CA LEU A 18 17.02 -8.39 -41.85
C LEU A 18 15.91 -7.47 -42.38
N ALA A 19 15.30 -6.66 -41.49
CA ALA A 19 14.30 -5.67 -41.91
C ALA A 19 14.88 -4.64 -42.90
N ASN A 20 16.13 -4.22 -42.68
CA ASN A 20 16.84 -3.31 -43.61
C ASN A 20 17.14 -3.99 -44.94
N GLU A 21 17.52 -5.28 -44.99
CA GLU A 21 17.80 -6.04 -46.21
C GLU A 21 16.54 -6.15 -47.09
N HIS A 22 15.37 -6.37 -46.48
CA HIS A 22 14.07 -6.38 -47.16
C HIS A 22 13.50 -4.97 -47.39
N LYS A 23 14.26 -3.89 -47.05
CA LYS A 23 13.86 -2.48 -47.19
C LYS A 23 12.58 -2.14 -46.45
N HIS A 24 12.29 -2.79 -45.32
CA HIS A 24 11.15 -2.51 -44.48
C HIS A 24 11.43 -1.29 -43.60
N GLU A 25 10.47 -0.36 -43.50
CA GLU A 25 10.52 0.79 -42.59
C GLU A 25 10.47 0.36 -41.10
N LEU A 26 9.79 -0.76 -40.84
CA LEU A 26 9.55 -1.25 -39.50
C LEU A 26 10.05 -2.69 -39.32
N ALA A 27 10.82 -2.93 -38.22
CA ALA A 27 11.18 -4.26 -37.79
C ALA A 27 10.05 -4.81 -36.86
N THR A 28 9.42 -5.90 -37.30
CA THR A 28 8.28 -6.53 -36.63
C THR A 28 8.70 -7.71 -35.75
N LEU A 29 7.75 -8.34 -35.04
CA LEU A 29 8.01 -9.52 -34.23
C LEU A 29 8.39 -10.75 -35.05
N GLU A 30 7.98 -10.82 -36.32
CA GLU A 30 8.31 -11.89 -37.25
C GLU A 30 9.79 -11.85 -37.62
N HIS A 31 10.38 -10.64 -37.84
CA HIS A 31 11.83 -10.47 -38.00
C HIS A 31 12.58 -10.89 -36.72
N LEU A 32 12.06 -10.54 -35.53
CA LEU A 32 12.65 -10.95 -34.28
C LEU A 32 12.61 -12.47 -34.10
N LEU A 33 11.47 -13.10 -34.35
CA LEU A 33 11.33 -14.54 -34.23
C LEU A 33 12.26 -15.29 -35.20
N LEU A 34 12.39 -14.80 -36.44
CA LEU A 34 13.31 -15.38 -37.41
C LEU A 34 14.76 -15.31 -36.92
N ALA A 35 15.18 -14.19 -36.35
CA ALA A 35 16.52 -14.05 -35.77
C ALA A 35 16.70 -14.93 -34.50
N LEU A 36 15.64 -15.19 -33.73
CA LEU A 36 15.67 -16.07 -32.56
C LEU A 36 15.79 -17.56 -32.92
N ILE A 37 15.49 -17.97 -34.16
CA ILE A 37 15.71 -19.34 -34.62
C ILE A 37 17.21 -19.70 -34.57
N ASP A 38 18.08 -18.74 -34.82
CA ASP A 38 19.54 -18.92 -34.79
C ASP A 38 20.16 -18.65 -33.42
N GLU A 39 19.39 -18.11 -32.47
CA GLU A 39 19.86 -17.85 -31.09
C GLU A 39 19.89 -19.16 -30.28
N PRO A 40 21.03 -19.50 -29.67
CA PRO A 40 21.23 -20.84 -29.06
C PRO A 40 20.22 -21.20 -27.98
N ASP A 41 19.84 -20.25 -27.11
CA ASP A 41 18.92 -20.51 -26.01
C ASP A 41 17.47 -20.62 -26.50
N ALA A 42 17.03 -19.73 -27.41
CA ALA A 42 15.70 -19.79 -28.00
C ALA A 42 15.52 -21.02 -28.88
N ALA A 43 16.53 -21.33 -29.73
CA ALA A 43 16.53 -22.52 -30.58
C ALA A 43 16.44 -23.81 -29.76
N ARG A 44 17.15 -23.85 -28.62
CA ARG A 44 17.09 -25.00 -27.69
C ARG A 44 15.68 -25.18 -27.11
N VAL A 45 15.04 -24.08 -26.70
CA VAL A 45 13.66 -24.13 -26.16
C VAL A 45 12.67 -24.57 -27.23
N MET A 46 12.77 -24.02 -28.48
CA MET A 46 11.90 -24.39 -29.60
C MET A 46 12.04 -25.89 -29.94
N ARG A 47 13.27 -26.42 -30.06
CA ARG A 47 13.50 -27.84 -30.30
C ARG A 47 12.96 -28.72 -29.19
N ALA A 48 13.15 -28.33 -27.92
CA ALA A 48 12.62 -29.07 -26.79
C ALA A 48 11.09 -29.09 -26.73
N CYS A 49 10.45 -28.12 -27.36
CA CYS A 49 9.00 -28.04 -27.54
C CYS A 49 8.51 -28.69 -28.86
N SER A 50 9.36 -29.47 -29.53
CA SER A 50 9.05 -30.20 -30.80
C SER A 50 8.75 -29.28 -31.99
N VAL A 51 9.27 -28.05 -32.01
CA VAL A 51 9.14 -27.14 -33.14
C VAL A 51 10.12 -27.54 -34.26
N ASN A 52 9.62 -27.64 -35.47
CA ASN A 52 10.47 -27.83 -36.65
C ASN A 52 11.02 -26.48 -37.13
N LEU A 53 12.29 -26.21 -36.76
CA LEU A 53 12.93 -24.92 -37.03
C LEU A 53 13.06 -24.61 -38.52
N ASP A 54 13.24 -25.61 -39.39
CA ASP A 54 13.39 -25.43 -40.83
C ASP A 54 12.06 -25.02 -41.48
N GLU A 55 10.96 -25.62 -41.04
CA GLU A 55 9.62 -25.30 -41.48
C GLU A 55 9.19 -23.94 -40.97
N LEU A 56 9.39 -23.63 -39.66
CA LEU A 56 9.13 -22.31 -39.07
C LEU A 56 9.90 -21.20 -39.77
N ARG A 57 11.15 -21.44 -40.13
CA ARG A 57 11.98 -20.50 -40.89
C ARG A 57 11.34 -20.19 -42.25
N LYS A 58 10.99 -21.24 -42.99
CA LYS A 58 10.39 -21.11 -44.34
C LYS A 58 9.07 -20.33 -44.29
N ASP A 59 8.23 -20.62 -43.27
CA ASP A 59 6.95 -19.93 -43.12
C ASP A 59 7.12 -18.46 -42.75
N LEU A 60 8.10 -18.14 -41.92
CA LEU A 60 8.43 -16.74 -41.55
C LEU A 60 9.05 -15.98 -42.73
N GLU A 61 10.00 -16.60 -43.48
CA GLU A 61 10.59 -15.98 -44.67
C GLU A 61 9.49 -15.71 -45.72
N GLY A 62 8.62 -16.67 -45.99
CA GLY A 62 7.48 -16.49 -46.88
C GLY A 62 6.52 -15.38 -46.45
N PHE A 63 6.23 -15.29 -45.18
CA PHE A 63 5.39 -14.22 -44.61
C PHE A 63 6.06 -12.82 -44.73
N ILE A 64 7.36 -12.75 -44.45
CA ILE A 64 8.13 -11.48 -44.55
C ILE A 64 8.19 -11.00 -46.02
N ASP A 65 8.37 -11.90 -46.97
CA ASP A 65 8.45 -11.57 -48.42
C ASP A 65 7.09 -11.20 -49.03
N ASP A 66 6.03 -11.95 -48.70
CA ASP A 66 4.74 -11.81 -49.36
C ASP A 66 3.80 -10.83 -48.60
N ASP A 67 3.60 -11.02 -47.30
CA ASP A 67 2.59 -10.30 -46.50
C ASP A 67 3.05 -8.96 -45.94
N LEU A 68 4.39 -8.78 -45.69
CA LEU A 68 4.95 -7.53 -45.21
C LEU A 68 5.38 -6.57 -46.36
N SER A 69 5.01 -6.87 -47.59
CA SER A 69 5.31 -6.00 -48.75
C SER A 69 4.78 -4.56 -48.61
N THR A 70 3.79 -4.33 -47.77
CA THR A 70 3.28 -2.97 -47.46
C THR A 70 4.20 -2.13 -46.59
N LEU A 71 5.22 -2.71 -45.97
CA LEU A 71 6.23 -2.02 -45.16
C LEU A 71 7.49 -1.63 -45.94
N ILE A 72 7.54 -1.93 -47.23
CA ILE A 72 8.69 -1.58 -48.08
C ILE A 72 8.72 -0.06 -48.27
N THR A 73 9.90 0.55 -48.06
CA THR A 73 10.13 1.98 -48.28
C THR A 73 11.10 2.20 -49.42
N ASP A 74 10.81 3.19 -50.29
CA ASP A 74 11.68 3.59 -51.41
C ASP A 74 12.70 4.67 -51.00
N VAL A 75 12.79 5.02 -49.69
CA VAL A 75 13.68 6.07 -49.20
C VAL A 75 15.09 5.48 -49.02
N GLU A 76 16.05 5.85 -49.90
CA GLU A 76 17.45 5.45 -49.74
C GLU A 76 18.03 5.97 -48.41
N GLY A 77 18.51 5.04 -47.53
CA GLY A 77 19.16 5.37 -46.25
C GLY A 77 18.24 5.40 -45.04
N SER A 78 17.00 4.92 -45.17
CA SER A 78 16.13 4.73 -43.99
C SER A 78 16.54 3.46 -43.23
N GLU A 79 16.89 3.59 -41.93
CA GLU A 79 17.11 2.44 -41.06
C GLU A 79 15.77 1.96 -40.48
N ALA A 80 15.56 0.63 -40.46
CA ALA A 80 14.36 0.04 -39.90
C ALA A 80 14.20 0.33 -38.40
N VAL A 81 13.01 0.79 -38.01
CA VAL A 81 12.68 1.12 -36.60
C VAL A 81 11.89 -0.02 -35.97
N PRO A 82 12.23 -0.47 -34.75
CA PRO A 82 11.45 -1.50 -34.05
C PRO A 82 10.00 -1.06 -33.80
N THR A 83 9.03 -1.91 -34.13
CA THR A 83 7.61 -1.66 -33.81
C THR A 83 7.37 -1.57 -32.30
N ALA A 84 6.27 -0.94 -31.92
CA ALA A 84 5.85 -0.86 -30.51
C ALA A 84 5.68 -2.26 -29.87
N ALA A 85 5.25 -3.26 -30.62
CA ALA A 85 5.13 -4.65 -30.17
C ALA A 85 6.52 -5.27 -29.91
N PHE A 86 7.47 -5.04 -30.82
CA PHE A 86 8.86 -5.47 -30.65
C PHE A 86 9.47 -4.90 -29.36
N GLN A 87 9.33 -3.60 -29.13
CA GLN A 87 9.84 -2.93 -27.93
C GLN A 87 9.17 -3.45 -26.65
N ARG A 88 7.85 -3.67 -26.67
CA ARG A 88 7.10 -4.23 -25.51
C ARG A 88 7.58 -5.63 -25.16
N VAL A 89 7.84 -6.49 -26.13
CA VAL A 89 8.33 -7.86 -25.91
C VAL A 89 9.70 -7.83 -25.22
N ILE A 90 10.62 -7.01 -25.71
CA ILE A 90 11.96 -6.87 -25.09
C ILE A 90 11.87 -6.33 -23.66
N GLN A 91 11.06 -5.27 -23.44
CA GLN A 91 10.84 -4.71 -22.11
C GLN A 91 10.21 -5.74 -21.14
N ARG A 92 9.22 -6.50 -21.61
CA ARG A 92 8.56 -7.53 -20.82
C ARG A 92 9.51 -8.66 -20.41
N ALA A 93 10.38 -9.09 -21.32
CA ALA A 93 11.43 -10.06 -21.03
C ALA A 93 12.39 -9.54 -19.94
N ALA A 94 12.82 -8.28 -20.05
CA ALA A 94 13.70 -7.64 -19.06
C ALA A 94 13.03 -7.51 -17.67
N ILE A 95 11.77 -7.10 -17.61
CA ILE A 95 11.00 -7.00 -16.35
C ILE A 95 10.83 -8.38 -15.73
N HIS A 96 10.52 -9.39 -16.52
CA HIS A 96 10.35 -10.77 -16.03
C HIS A 96 11.64 -11.32 -15.42
N VAL A 97 12.78 -11.08 -16.06
CA VAL A 97 14.10 -11.51 -15.57
C VAL A 97 14.46 -10.76 -14.27
N GLN A 98 14.19 -9.46 -14.20
CA GLN A 98 14.39 -8.65 -13.00
C GLN A 98 13.54 -9.13 -11.82
N SER A 99 12.26 -9.48 -12.06
CA SER A 99 11.36 -9.99 -11.02
C SER A 99 11.74 -11.39 -10.53
N SER A 100 12.43 -12.18 -11.35
CA SER A 100 12.92 -13.52 -10.99
C SER A 100 14.33 -13.52 -10.39
N GLY A 101 14.91 -12.34 -10.09
CA GLY A 101 16.22 -12.21 -9.43
C GLY A 101 17.42 -12.58 -10.31
N ARG A 102 17.22 -12.77 -11.62
CA ARG A 102 18.30 -13.07 -12.57
C ARG A 102 18.92 -11.79 -13.12
N SER A 103 20.20 -11.82 -13.46
CA SER A 103 20.97 -10.65 -13.91
C SER A 103 21.02 -10.49 -15.42
N GLU A 104 20.67 -11.52 -16.19
CA GLU A 104 20.87 -11.57 -17.66
C GLU A 104 19.60 -12.03 -18.39
N VAL A 105 19.24 -11.32 -19.47
CA VAL A 105 18.11 -11.63 -20.34
C VAL A 105 18.62 -12.43 -21.53
N THR A 106 18.07 -13.63 -21.75
CA THR A 106 18.44 -14.53 -22.87
C THR A 106 17.36 -14.59 -23.94
N GLY A 107 17.67 -15.14 -25.13
CA GLY A 107 16.70 -15.36 -26.20
C GLY A 107 15.50 -16.21 -25.77
N ALA A 108 15.69 -17.15 -24.85
CA ALA A 108 14.61 -17.93 -24.26
C ALA A 108 13.57 -17.07 -23.51
N ASN A 109 14.01 -16.01 -22.81
CA ASN A 109 13.10 -15.09 -22.12
C ASN A 109 12.28 -14.24 -23.10
N VAL A 110 12.90 -13.83 -24.22
CA VAL A 110 12.25 -13.08 -25.28
C VAL A 110 11.23 -13.96 -26.00
N LEU A 111 11.56 -15.23 -26.29
CA LEU A 111 10.65 -16.19 -26.89
C LEU A 111 9.37 -16.38 -26.06
N VAL A 112 9.48 -16.51 -24.74
CA VAL A 112 8.31 -16.57 -23.82
C VAL A 112 7.49 -15.28 -23.86
N ALA A 113 8.15 -14.13 -24.00
CA ALA A 113 7.48 -12.84 -24.04
C ALA A 113 6.68 -12.62 -25.35
N ILE A 114 7.08 -13.22 -26.48
CA ILE A 114 6.34 -13.17 -27.75
C ILE A 114 4.91 -13.72 -27.59
N PHE A 115 4.72 -14.80 -26.86
CA PHE A 115 3.38 -15.37 -26.59
C PHE A 115 2.41 -14.42 -25.86
N ALA A 116 2.91 -13.33 -25.28
CA ALA A 116 2.04 -12.34 -24.65
C ALA A 116 1.38 -11.39 -25.67
N GLU A 117 1.93 -11.27 -26.86
CA GLU A 117 1.33 -10.52 -27.99
C GLU A 117 0.45 -11.50 -28.83
N ARG A 118 -0.72 -11.84 -28.30
CA ARG A 118 -1.59 -12.91 -28.83
C ARG A 118 -2.10 -12.67 -30.27
N GLU A 119 -2.10 -11.43 -30.70
CA GLU A 119 -2.56 -11.02 -32.05
C GLU A 119 -1.41 -10.91 -33.06
N SER A 120 -0.16 -11.29 -32.69
CA SER A 120 0.97 -11.27 -33.59
C SER A 120 1.08 -12.54 -34.41
N ASN A 121 1.49 -12.42 -35.68
CA ASN A 121 1.72 -13.58 -36.54
C ASN A 121 2.89 -14.42 -36.01
N ALA A 122 3.89 -13.81 -35.35
CA ALA A 122 4.98 -14.53 -34.71
C ALA A 122 4.45 -15.51 -33.63
N ALA A 123 3.49 -15.10 -32.80
CA ALA A 123 2.86 -15.99 -31.82
C ALA A 123 2.00 -17.08 -32.51
N TYR A 124 1.34 -16.73 -33.61
CA TYR A 124 0.55 -17.67 -34.41
C TYR A 124 1.43 -18.79 -35.01
N PHE A 125 2.54 -18.48 -35.65
CA PHE A 125 3.46 -19.47 -36.23
C PHE A 125 4.03 -20.44 -35.19
N LEU A 126 4.33 -19.94 -33.98
CA LEU A 126 4.76 -20.82 -32.88
C LEU A 126 3.64 -21.76 -32.43
N GLN A 127 2.38 -21.28 -32.41
CA GLN A 127 1.21 -22.10 -32.05
C GLN A 127 0.84 -23.10 -33.16
N GLU A 128 1.03 -22.76 -34.43
CA GLU A 128 0.84 -23.67 -35.56
C GLU A 128 1.83 -24.85 -35.50
N GLN A 129 3.02 -24.65 -35.01
CA GLN A 129 4.01 -25.69 -34.67
C GLN A 129 3.70 -26.38 -33.31
N ASP A 130 2.48 -26.24 -32.81
CA ASP A 130 1.97 -26.87 -31.57
C ASP A 130 2.78 -26.50 -30.31
N MET A 131 3.51 -25.34 -30.34
CA MET A 131 4.22 -24.80 -29.20
C MET A 131 3.36 -23.83 -28.40
N THR A 132 3.26 -24.07 -27.09
CA THR A 132 2.54 -23.15 -26.18
C THR A 132 3.51 -22.41 -25.28
N ARG A 133 3.05 -21.26 -24.75
CA ARG A 133 3.80 -20.52 -23.72
C ARG A 133 4.14 -21.41 -22.53
N TYR A 134 3.23 -22.31 -22.16
CA TYR A 134 3.41 -23.22 -21.03
C TYR A 134 4.58 -24.19 -21.27
N ASP A 135 4.68 -24.76 -22.49
CA ASP A 135 5.76 -25.67 -22.84
C ASP A 135 7.13 -24.98 -22.76
N ALA A 136 7.22 -23.74 -23.28
CA ALA A 136 8.43 -22.94 -23.19
C ALA A 136 8.84 -22.63 -21.74
N VAL A 137 7.90 -22.20 -20.91
CA VAL A 137 8.19 -21.89 -19.49
C VAL A 137 8.57 -23.15 -18.72
N ASN A 138 7.91 -24.27 -18.98
CA ASN A 138 8.18 -25.53 -18.31
C ASN A 138 9.59 -26.06 -18.62
N PHE A 139 10.01 -25.95 -19.88
CA PHE A 139 11.37 -26.33 -20.26
C PHE A 139 12.43 -25.39 -19.64
N ILE A 140 12.20 -24.07 -19.62
CA ILE A 140 13.13 -23.08 -19.05
C ILE A 140 13.23 -23.23 -17.52
N ALA A 141 12.12 -23.53 -16.83
CA ALA A 141 12.08 -23.63 -15.37
C ALA A 141 12.48 -24.98 -14.83
N HIS A 142 12.12 -26.08 -15.53
CA HIS A 142 12.21 -27.42 -15.01
C HIS A 142 12.97 -28.41 -15.93
N GLY A 143 13.43 -27.95 -17.11
CA GLY A 143 14.15 -28.80 -18.07
C GLY A 143 13.31 -29.92 -18.71
N VAL A 144 11.95 -29.86 -18.56
CA VAL A 144 11.05 -30.89 -19.09
C VAL A 144 10.74 -30.59 -20.55
N ALA A 145 11.29 -31.40 -21.46
CA ALA A 145 11.03 -31.30 -22.88
C ALA A 145 9.70 -31.97 -23.25
N LYS A 146 9.00 -31.46 -24.27
CA LYS A 146 7.79 -32.06 -24.85
C LYS A 146 8.14 -33.34 -25.64
N ASP A 147 9.33 -33.38 -26.25
CA ASP A 147 9.86 -34.54 -26.96
C ASP A 147 10.75 -35.37 -26.01
N PRO A 148 10.39 -36.65 -25.72
CA PRO A 148 11.18 -37.54 -24.88
C PRO A 148 12.61 -37.80 -25.39
N ALA A 149 12.87 -37.59 -26.68
CA ALA A 149 14.20 -37.79 -27.30
C ALA A 149 15.21 -36.68 -26.91
N PHE A 150 14.77 -35.55 -26.39
CA PHE A 150 15.60 -34.42 -25.97
C PHE A 150 15.94 -34.41 -24.46
N GLY A 151 15.66 -35.49 -23.75
CA GLY A 151 15.91 -35.64 -22.30
C GLY A 151 17.35 -35.93 -21.96
N GLU A 152 18.31 -35.02 -22.12
CA GLU A 152 19.55 -35.00 -21.36
C GLU A 152 19.64 -33.74 -20.52
N ALA A 153 19.50 -33.95 -19.22
CA ALA A 153 19.62 -32.93 -18.20
C ALA A 153 21.06 -32.40 -18.10
N ARG A 154 21.29 -31.12 -18.43
CA ARG A 154 22.34 -30.31 -17.84
C ARG A 154 21.74 -29.02 -17.31
N PRO A 155 21.90 -28.76 -15.99
CA PRO A 155 21.38 -27.52 -15.42
C PRO A 155 22.17 -26.33 -15.90
N VAL A 156 21.47 -25.25 -16.25
CA VAL A 156 22.03 -23.96 -16.49
C VAL A 156 22.62 -23.43 -15.18
N THR A 157 23.86 -23.06 -15.23
CA THR A 157 24.78 -22.66 -14.16
C THR A 157 24.16 -21.72 -13.14
N GLY A 158 24.21 -22.08 -11.85
CA GLY A 158 24.04 -21.14 -10.75
C GLY A 158 23.17 -21.59 -9.58
N SER A 159 23.51 -22.73 -8.96
CA SER A 159 23.35 -22.96 -7.52
C SER A 159 24.03 -24.29 -7.15
N THR A 160 25.09 -24.18 -6.37
CA THR A 160 25.74 -25.27 -5.65
C THR A 160 24.84 -25.69 -4.50
N GLU A 161 24.31 -26.91 -4.57
CA GLU A 161 24.08 -27.73 -3.37
C GLU A 161 24.20 -29.22 -3.77
N GLU A 162 25.06 -29.87 -3.04
CA GLU A 162 25.42 -31.28 -3.18
C GLU A 162 24.19 -32.15 -2.93
N SER A 163 23.88 -33.03 -3.89
CA SER A 163 22.96 -34.13 -3.66
C SER A 163 23.72 -35.43 -3.92
N GLU A 164 23.98 -36.16 -2.87
CA GLU A 164 24.51 -37.53 -2.89
C GLU A 164 23.58 -38.42 -3.71
N THR A 165 24.16 -39.07 -4.70
CA THR A 165 23.56 -40.15 -5.47
C THR A 165 23.47 -41.40 -4.60
N ILE A 166 22.26 -41.84 -4.28
CA ILE A 166 21.99 -43.18 -3.76
C ILE A 166 21.36 -43.99 -4.90
N ALA A 167 22.00 -45.12 -5.21
CA ALA A 167 21.57 -46.11 -6.18
C ALA A 167 20.25 -46.81 -5.75
N PRO A 168 19.44 -47.35 -6.68
CA PRO A 168 18.16 -47.94 -6.36
C PRO A 168 18.35 -49.29 -5.67
N GLY A 169 17.97 -49.35 -4.38
CA GLY A 169 17.76 -50.56 -3.64
C GLY A 169 16.25 -50.86 -3.53
N GLU A 170 15.84 -52.00 -3.92
CA GLU A 170 14.50 -52.54 -3.84
C GLU A 170 13.94 -52.49 -2.40
N GLY A 171 12.76 -51.88 -2.25
CA GLY A 171 11.99 -51.87 -1.01
C GLY A 171 10.81 -50.93 -1.14
N ASP A 172 9.70 -51.35 -1.77
CA ASP A 172 8.43 -50.70 -1.82
C ASP A 172 7.82 -50.56 -0.41
N GLU A 173 8.22 -49.55 0.38
CA GLU A 173 7.34 -48.96 1.35
C GLU A 173 6.59 -47.85 0.65
N LYS A 174 5.30 -48.10 0.37
CA LYS A 174 4.36 -47.07 -0.10
C LYS A 174 4.37 -45.92 0.91
N GLU A 175 5.10 -44.85 0.61
CA GLU A 175 5.05 -43.64 1.42
C GLU A 175 3.57 -43.23 1.60
N SER A 176 3.15 -43.18 2.87
CA SER A 176 1.78 -42.82 3.27
C SER A 176 1.35 -41.50 2.65
N ALA A 177 0.12 -41.43 2.09
CA ALA A 177 -0.44 -40.16 1.58
C ALA A 177 -0.50 -39.09 2.67
N LEU A 178 -0.70 -39.50 3.92
CA LEU A 178 -0.63 -38.60 5.07
C LEU A 178 0.76 -38.00 5.27
N ALA A 179 1.82 -38.80 5.09
CA ALA A 179 3.20 -38.31 5.23
C ALA A 179 3.57 -37.31 4.09
N LYS A 180 3.00 -37.50 2.88
CA LYS A 180 3.27 -36.62 1.73
C LYS A 180 2.49 -35.30 1.76
N TYR A 181 1.24 -35.32 2.18
CA TYR A 181 0.30 -34.20 2.00
C TYR A 181 -0.24 -33.63 3.31
N CYS A 182 0.15 -34.18 4.46
CA CYS A 182 -0.30 -33.70 5.76
C CYS A 182 0.90 -33.53 6.72
N VAL A 183 0.78 -32.59 7.61
CA VAL A 183 1.72 -32.36 8.71
C VAL A 183 1.10 -32.88 9.99
N ASP A 184 1.77 -33.78 10.69
CA ASP A 184 1.35 -34.29 12.01
C ASP A 184 1.65 -33.22 13.08
N LEU A 185 0.58 -32.55 13.58
CA LEU A 185 0.69 -31.54 14.61
C LEU A 185 1.07 -32.10 15.98
N ASN A 186 0.70 -33.35 16.28
CA ASN A 186 1.09 -34.00 17.54
C ASN A 186 2.60 -34.26 17.55
N ALA A 187 3.15 -34.73 16.43
CA ALA A 187 4.60 -34.94 16.28
C ALA A 187 5.37 -33.62 16.41
N LYS A 188 4.87 -32.51 15.80
CA LYS A 188 5.41 -31.16 16.00
C LYS A 188 5.36 -30.73 17.47
N ALA A 189 4.23 -30.92 18.13
CA ALA A 189 4.07 -30.58 19.54
C ALA A 189 5.03 -31.36 20.45
N THR A 190 5.28 -32.65 20.14
CA THR A 190 6.26 -33.49 20.88
C THR A 190 7.70 -32.99 20.68
N LYS A 191 8.03 -32.47 19.50
CA LYS A 191 9.37 -31.92 19.21
C LYS A 191 9.58 -30.51 19.81
N GLY A 192 8.52 -29.85 20.28
CA GLY A 192 8.58 -28.49 20.79
C GLY A 192 8.48 -27.41 19.70
N ASP A 193 8.12 -27.80 18.46
CA ASP A 193 8.00 -26.90 17.30
C ASP A 193 6.62 -26.23 17.23
N VAL A 194 5.86 -26.26 18.32
CA VAL A 194 4.52 -25.64 18.42
C VAL A 194 4.54 -24.60 19.53
N ASP A 195 4.12 -23.41 19.22
CA ASP A 195 4.01 -22.32 20.17
C ASP A 195 2.92 -22.61 21.24
N PRO A 196 3.13 -22.25 22.51
CA PRO A 196 2.16 -22.46 23.56
C PRO A 196 0.89 -21.62 23.31
N LEU A 197 -0.27 -22.26 23.36
CA LEU A 197 -1.56 -21.59 23.23
C LEU A 197 -1.92 -20.86 24.52
N ILE A 198 -2.05 -19.55 24.45
CA ILE A 198 -2.34 -18.68 25.59
C ILE A 198 -3.66 -17.94 25.34
N GLY A 199 -4.52 -17.91 26.36
CA GLY A 199 -5.73 -17.08 26.37
C GLY A 199 -6.90 -17.60 25.51
N ARG A 200 -6.83 -18.82 24.93
CA ARG A 200 -7.87 -19.43 24.07
C ARG A 200 -8.50 -20.69 24.66
N ALA A 201 -8.53 -20.78 25.99
CA ALA A 201 -9.02 -21.97 26.68
C ALA A 201 -10.49 -22.30 26.32
N HIS A 202 -11.35 -21.28 26.21
CA HIS A 202 -12.77 -21.45 25.89
C HIS A 202 -12.99 -22.00 24.47
N GLU A 203 -12.26 -21.47 23.47
CA GLU A 203 -12.38 -21.93 22.09
C GLU A 203 -11.88 -23.36 21.94
N VAL A 204 -10.75 -23.72 22.59
CA VAL A 204 -10.23 -25.11 22.61
C VAL A 204 -11.20 -26.05 23.31
N GLU A 205 -11.73 -25.68 24.46
CA GLU A 205 -12.75 -26.49 25.18
C GLU A 205 -13.97 -26.71 24.29
N ARG A 206 -14.38 -25.67 23.55
CA ARG A 206 -15.49 -25.78 22.61
C ARG A 206 -15.18 -26.68 21.45
N CYS A 207 -13.95 -26.67 20.89
CA CYS A 207 -13.49 -27.63 19.89
C CYS A 207 -13.54 -29.06 20.41
N ILE A 208 -13.02 -29.31 21.62
CA ILE A 208 -13.07 -30.61 22.28
C ILE A 208 -14.54 -31.09 22.42
N GLN A 209 -15.43 -30.25 22.94
CA GLN A 209 -16.87 -30.58 23.08
C GLN A 209 -17.49 -30.94 21.73
N VAL A 210 -17.18 -30.21 20.65
CA VAL A 210 -17.70 -30.49 19.30
C VAL A 210 -17.15 -31.79 18.76
N LEU A 211 -15.84 -32.05 18.85
CA LEU A 211 -15.20 -33.29 18.38
C LEU A 211 -15.72 -34.55 19.11
N CYS A 212 -16.15 -34.42 20.36
CA CYS A 212 -16.76 -35.51 21.14
C CYS A 212 -18.23 -35.80 20.82
N ARG A 213 -18.88 -35.00 19.95
CA ARG A 213 -20.29 -35.23 19.58
C ARG A 213 -20.47 -36.44 18.68
N ARG A 214 -21.62 -37.05 18.75
CA ARG A 214 -22.01 -38.14 17.82
C ARG A 214 -22.31 -37.65 16.40
N ARG A 215 -22.84 -36.41 16.27
CA ARG A 215 -23.17 -35.76 14.99
C ARG A 215 -22.78 -34.29 15.05
N LYS A 216 -22.49 -33.66 13.91
CA LYS A 216 -21.92 -32.29 13.81
C LYS A 216 -20.65 -32.19 14.68
N ASN A 217 -19.80 -33.18 14.55
CA ASN A 217 -18.55 -33.33 15.29
C ASN A 217 -17.37 -32.64 14.59
N ASN A 218 -17.62 -31.78 13.60
CA ASN A 218 -16.60 -31.05 12.88
C ASN A 218 -16.62 -29.56 13.31
N PRO A 219 -15.68 -29.07 14.11
CA PRO A 219 -15.59 -27.67 14.46
C PRO A 219 -15.12 -26.85 13.25
N LEU A 220 -15.72 -25.68 13.07
CA LEU A 220 -15.32 -24.69 12.08
C LEU A 220 -14.98 -23.38 12.80
N LEU A 221 -13.70 -23.04 12.84
CA LEU A 221 -13.19 -21.80 13.42
C LEU A 221 -13.45 -20.65 12.44
N VAL A 222 -14.26 -19.70 12.84
CA VAL A 222 -14.62 -18.54 12.00
C VAL A 222 -14.16 -17.26 12.68
N GLY A 223 -13.33 -16.47 12.03
CA GLY A 223 -12.80 -15.23 12.58
C GLY A 223 -11.98 -14.47 11.58
N ASP A 224 -11.68 -13.21 11.87
CA ASP A 224 -10.85 -12.37 11.01
C ASP A 224 -9.44 -12.97 10.79
N PRO A 225 -8.72 -12.59 9.73
CA PRO A 225 -7.31 -12.96 9.58
C PRO A 225 -6.48 -12.47 10.77
N GLY A 226 -5.47 -13.27 11.20
CA GLY A 226 -4.53 -12.87 12.25
C GLY A 226 -5.06 -12.98 13.70
N VAL A 227 -6.28 -13.52 13.93
CA VAL A 227 -6.79 -13.70 15.31
C VAL A 227 -6.32 -14.98 16.01
N GLY A 228 -5.51 -15.82 15.32
CA GLY A 228 -4.92 -17.04 15.88
C GLY A 228 -5.78 -18.30 15.72
N LYS A 229 -6.50 -18.46 14.59
CA LYS A 229 -7.31 -19.65 14.31
C LYS A 229 -6.48 -20.93 14.20
N THR A 230 -5.35 -20.87 13.50
CA THR A 230 -4.42 -21.99 13.33
C THR A 230 -3.79 -22.42 14.65
N ALA A 231 -3.43 -21.44 15.51
CA ALA A 231 -2.89 -21.69 16.83
C ALA A 231 -3.84 -22.49 17.75
N ILE A 232 -5.17 -22.39 17.53
CA ILE A 232 -6.14 -23.21 18.28
C ILE A 232 -6.02 -24.69 17.93
N ALA A 233 -5.76 -25.04 16.66
CA ALA A 233 -5.54 -26.43 16.24
C ALA A 233 -4.22 -26.98 16.79
N GLU A 234 -3.18 -26.19 16.74
CA GLU A 234 -1.85 -26.52 17.30
C GLU A 234 -1.91 -26.67 18.81
N GLY A 235 -2.59 -25.76 19.51
CA GLY A 235 -2.81 -25.84 20.95
C GLY A 235 -3.66 -27.02 21.38
N LEU A 236 -4.61 -27.45 20.55
CA LEU A 236 -5.35 -28.68 20.79
C LEU A 236 -4.44 -29.93 20.67
N ALA A 237 -3.56 -29.97 19.65
CA ALA A 237 -2.58 -31.03 19.50
C ALA A 237 -1.63 -31.08 20.70
N PHE A 238 -1.15 -29.94 21.17
CA PHE A 238 -0.32 -29.84 22.37
C PHE A 238 -1.03 -30.38 23.63
N LYS A 239 -2.33 -30.05 23.82
CA LYS A 239 -3.13 -30.59 24.92
C LYS A 239 -3.34 -32.11 24.85
N ILE A 240 -3.48 -32.65 23.62
CA ILE A 240 -3.59 -34.11 23.43
C ILE A 240 -2.29 -34.79 23.84
N VAL A 241 -1.15 -34.26 23.41
CA VAL A 241 0.18 -34.82 23.75
C VAL A 241 0.43 -34.78 25.26
N ASN A 242 0.02 -33.72 25.94
CA ASN A 242 0.17 -33.56 27.39
C ASN A 242 -0.87 -34.34 28.21
N GLY A 243 -1.83 -35.02 27.59
CA GLY A 243 -2.86 -35.78 28.30
C GLY A 243 -3.93 -34.89 28.96
N GLU A 244 -4.06 -33.64 28.56
CA GLU A 244 -5.01 -32.65 29.11
C GLU A 244 -6.41 -32.70 28.42
N THR A 245 -6.69 -33.81 27.72
CA THR A 245 -7.96 -33.98 26.98
C THR A 245 -8.76 -35.14 27.52
N PRO A 246 -10.09 -35.18 27.31
CA PRO A 246 -10.94 -36.31 27.69
C PRO A 246 -10.49 -37.62 27.05
N GLU A 247 -10.79 -38.76 27.69
CA GLU A 247 -10.40 -40.10 27.25
C GLU A 247 -10.70 -40.39 25.75
N VAL A 248 -11.83 -39.84 25.25
CA VAL A 248 -12.27 -39.97 23.83
C VAL A 248 -11.30 -39.35 22.83
N LEU A 249 -10.50 -38.37 23.23
CA LEU A 249 -9.52 -37.68 22.39
C LEU A 249 -8.07 -37.94 22.82
N SER A 250 -7.83 -38.72 23.87
CA SER A 250 -6.48 -38.96 24.41
C SER A 250 -5.52 -39.63 23.41
N LYS A 251 -6.05 -40.35 22.42
CA LYS A 251 -5.28 -40.99 21.34
C LYS A 251 -5.43 -40.30 19.99
N ALA A 252 -6.09 -39.15 19.96
CA ALA A 252 -6.34 -38.45 18.71
C ALA A 252 -5.04 -37.83 18.15
N THR A 253 -4.86 -37.94 16.83
CA THR A 253 -3.76 -37.30 16.10
C THR A 253 -4.35 -36.29 15.15
N ILE A 254 -3.86 -35.05 15.18
CA ILE A 254 -4.31 -33.96 14.31
C ILE A 254 -3.35 -33.84 13.13
N TYR A 255 -3.86 -34.07 11.92
CA TYR A 255 -3.13 -33.92 10.67
C TYR A 255 -3.57 -32.61 9.99
N SER A 256 -2.64 -31.69 9.82
CA SER A 256 -2.87 -30.44 9.06
C SER A 256 -2.65 -30.70 7.60
N LEU A 257 -3.67 -30.46 6.77
CA LEU A 257 -3.59 -30.62 5.32
C LEU A 257 -2.72 -29.53 4.70
N ASP A 258 -1.67 -29.92 3.98
CA ASP A 258 -0.83 -29.01 3.22
C ASP A 258 -1.38 -28.83 1.80
N MET A 259 -2.06 -27.71 1.58
CA MET A 259 -2.62 -27.36 0.27
C MET A 259 -1.53 -27.13 -0.78
N GLY A 260 -0.36 -26.62 -0.37
CA GLY A 260 0.78 -26.44 -1.26
C GLY A 260 1.32 -27.76 -1.79
N ALA A 261 1.51 -28.74 -0.93
CA ALA A 261 1.95 -30.09 -1.29
C ALA A 261 0.92 -30.82 -2.16
N LEU A 262 -0.38 -30.63 -1.88
CA LEU A 262 -1.46 -31.21 -2.70
C LEU A 262 -1.50 -30.65 -4.12
N LEU A 263 -1.23 -29.38 -4.29
CA LEU A 263 -1.27 -28.67 -5.56
C LEU A 263 0.04 -28.73 -6.33
N ALA A 264 1.16 -28.97 -5.66
CA ALA A 264 2.48 -29.03 -6.28
C ALA A 264 2.54 -30.12 -7.36
N GLY A 265 2.87 -29.74 -8.60
CA GLY A 265 3.00 -30.65 -9.73
C GLY A 265 1.69 -31.25 -10.28
N THR A 266 0.51 -30.81 -9.81
CA THR A 266 -0.78 -31.22 -10.43
C THR A 266 -0.97 -30.49 -11.76
N ARG A 267 -1.12 -31.25 -12.84
CA ARG A 267 -1.38 -30.72 -14.20
C ARG A 267 -2.87 -30.71 -14.54
N TYR A 268 -3.62 -31.63 -13.96
CA TYR A 268 -5.03 -31.84 -14.21
C TYR A 268 -5.83 -31.86 -12.92
N ARG A 269 -7.10 -31.48 -13.02
CA ARG A 269 -8.07 -31.54 -11.92
C ARG A 269 -8.13 -32.92 -11.26
N GLY A 270 -7.99 -33.99 -12.04
CA GLY A 270 -7.99 -35.38 -11.56
C GLY A 270 -6.87 -35.70 -10.57
N ASP A 271 -5.68 -35.14 -10.78
CA ASP A 271 -4.51 -35.42 -9.92
C ASP A 271 -4.73 -34.93 -8.48
N PHE A 272 -5.31 -33.73 -8.34
CA PHE A 272 -5.66 -33.15 -7.03
C PHE A 272 -6.80 -33.96 -6.36
N GLU A 273 -7.83 -34.33 -7.12
CA GLU A 273 -8.95 -35.13 -6.61
C GLU A 273 -8.46 -36.51 -6.15
N GLU A 274 -7.54 -37.14 -6.88
CA GLU A 274 -6.93 -38.44 -6.54
C GLU A 274 -6.08 -38.34 -5.26
N ARG A 275 -5.23 -37.32 -5.13
CA ARG A 275 -4.40 -37.11 -3.94
C ARG A 275 -5.25 -36.82 -2.71
N LEU A 276 -6.25 -35.96 -2.81
CA LEU A 276 -7.17 -35.67 -1.70
C LEU A 276 -7.97 -36.93 -1.32
N LYS A 277 -8.40 -37.72 -2.30
CA LYS A 277 -9.09 -38.99 -2.06
C LYS A 277 -8.19 -40.00 -1.37
N ALA A 278 -6.91 -40.07 -1.72
CA ALA A 278 -5.93 -40.93 -1.05
C ALA A 278 -5.75 -40.53 0.42
N VAL A 279 -5.58 -39.24 0.70
CA VAL A 279 -5.52 -38.72 2.09
C VAL A 279 -6.79 -39.09 2.87
N MET A 280 -7.97 -38.89 2.29
CA MET A 280 -9.24 -39.18 2.95
C MET A 280 -9.42 -40.67 3.23
N THR A 281 -9.03 -41.54 2.29
CA THR A 281 -9.12 -42.99 2.47
C THR A 281 -8.18 -43.46 3.58
N GLU A 282 -7.00 -42.90 3.67
CA GLU A 282 -6.05 -43.22 4.72
C GLU A 282 -6.54 -42.70 6.09
N MET A 283 -7.11 -41.50 6.15
CA MET A 283 -7.74 -40.93 7.34
C MET A 283 -8.92 -41.80 7.84
N GLU A 284 -9.74 -42.36 6.95
CA GLU A 284 -10.84 -43.25 7.33
C GLU A 284 -10.35 -44.55 8.00
N ASN A 285 -9.15 -44.98 7.69
CA ASN A 285 -8.51 -46.17 8.30
C ASN A 285 -7.96 -45.88 9.72
N HIS A 286 -7.69 -44.59 10.02
CA HIS A 286 -7.22 -44.14 11.31
C HIS A 286 -8.38 -43.60 12.17
N LYS A 287 -8.96 -44.42 13.04
CA LYS A 287 -10.18 -44.11 13.80
C LYS A 287 -10.08 -42.87 14.70
N ASP A 288 -8.88 -42.50 15.12
CA ASP A 288 -8.60 -41.40 16.04
C ASP A 288 -7.95 -40.20 15.34
N ALA A 289 -7.90 -40.20 14.01
CA ALA A 289 -7.34 -39.08 13.24
C ALA A 289 -8.37 -37.93 13.11
N VAL A 290 -7.85 -36.70 13.17
CA VAL A 290 -8.60 -35.46 12.94
C VAL A 290 -7.89 -34.69 11.83
N LEU A 291 -8.58 -34.44 10.73
CA LEU A 291 -8.05 -33.64 9.62
C LEU A 291 -8.28 -32.16 9.91
N PHE A 292 -7.22 -31.39 10.01
CA PHE A 292 -7.30 -29.92 10.08
C PHE A 292 -7.04 -29.33 8.68
N ILE A 293 -7.96 -28.50 8.24
CA ILE A 293 -7.86 -27.76 6.97
C ILE A 293 -7.89 -26.29 7.27
N ASP A 294 -6.73 -25.65 7.15
CA ASP A 294 -6.65 -24.20 7.26
C ASP A 294 -7.22 -23.57 5.97
N GLU A 295 -7.85 -22.43 6.10
CA GLU A 295 -8.55 -21.76 4.99
C GLU A 295 -9.43 -22.73 4.17
N ILE A 296 -10.25 -23.55 4.84
CA ILE A 296 -11.06 -24.61 4.21
C ILE A 296 -11.92 -24.13 3.03
N HIS A 297 -12.18 -22.84 2.94
CA HIS A 297 -12.88 -22.23 1.80
C HIS A 297 -12.10 -22.36 0.48
N THR A 298 -10.77 -22.48 0.52
CA THR A 298 -9.94 -22.72 -0.67
C THR A 298 -10.25 -24.06 -1.33
N VAL A 299 -10.62 -25.05 -0.51
CA VAL A 299 -11.01 -26.39 -0.96
C VAL A 299 -12.46 -26.43 -1.43
N ILE A 300 -13.33 -25.59 -0.83
CA ILE A 300 -14.80 -25.68 -1.03
C ILE A 300 -15.30 -24.69 -2.08
N GLY A 301 -14.66 -23.54 -2.27
CA GLY A 301 -15.20 -22.42 -3.04
C GLY A 301 -14.50 -22.09 -4.33
N ALA A 302 -13.45 -22.76 -4.65
CA ALA A 302 -12.61 -22.47 -5.81
C ALA A 302 -13.27 -22.76 -7.18
N GLY A 303 -14.55 -23.13 -7.24
CA GLY A 303 -15.26 -23.59 -8.44
C GLY A 303 -16.17 -22.61 -9.17
N ALA A 304 -16.32 -21.38 -8.74
CA ALA A 304 -17.42 -20.52 -9.23
C ALA A 304 -17.03 -19.42 -10.23
N THR A 305 -15.76 -19.26 -10.61
CA THR A 305 -15.36 -18.25 -11.61
C THR A 305 -14.70 -18.91 -12.81
N SER A 306 -15.17 -18.56 -13.99
CA SER A 306 -14.78 -18.90 -15.34
C SER A 306 -13.33 -19.39 -15.51
N GLY A 307 -13.12 -20.71 -15.48
CA GLY A 307 -11.80 -21.28 -15.79
C GLY A 307 -11.37 -22.49 -14.98
N GLY A 308 -12.28 -23.35 -14.51
CA GLY A 308 -11.90 -24.70 -14.05
C GLY A 308 -11.41 -24.77 -12.60
N ALA A 309 -11.99 -24.03 -11.70
CA ALA A 309 -11.66 -24.08 -10.29
C ALA A 309 -12.17 -25.38 -9.62
N MET A 310 -11.37 -25.89 -8.70
CA MET A 310 -11.49 -27.21 -8.05
C MET A 310 -12.62 -27.22 -7.02
N ASP A 311 -13.73 -27.91 -7.29
CA ASP A 311 -14.78 -28.14 -6.29
C ASP A 311 -14.55 -29.49 -5.58
N ALA A 312 -13.64 -29.48 -4.59
CA ALA A 312 -13.41 -30.64 -3.74
C ALA A 312 -14.52 -30.87 -2.69
N SER A 313 -15.53 -30.00 -2.66
CA SER A 313 -16.66 -30.13 -1.73
C SER A 313 -17.41 -31.44 -1.96
N ASN A 314 -17.48 -31.91 -3.22
CA ASN A 314 -18.14 -33.14 -3.58
C ASN A 314 -17.42 -34.39 -3.07
N LEU A 315 -16.10 -34.32 -2.82
CA LEU A 315 -15.32 -35.40 -2.21
C LEU A 315 -15.47 -35.39 -0.67
N LEU A 316 -15.44 -34.19 -0.06
CA LEU A 316 -15.57 -34.06 1.40
C LEU A 316 -16.97 -34.41 1.92
N LYS A 317 -18.01 -34.05 1.18
CA LYS A 317 -19.41 -34.26 1.60
C LYS A 317 -19.73 -35.69 2.00
N PRO A 318 -19.39 -36.75 1.21
CA PRO A 318 -19.68 -38.15 1.57
C PRO A 318 -18.91 -38.61 2.82
N ALA A 319 -17.62 -38.29 2.95
CA ALA A 319 -16.79 -38.68 4.08
C ALA A 319 -17.26 -38.05 5.41
N LEU A 320 -17.63 -36.76 5.37
CA LEU A 320 -18.24 -36.07 6.51
C LEU A 320 -19.62 -36.58 6.83
N GLN A 321 -20.37 -37.11 5.85
CA GLN A 321 -21.70 -37.65 6.04
C GLN A 321 -21.69 -38.98 6.77
N GLY A 322 -20.72 -39.82 6.46
CA GLY A 322 -20.55 -41.14 7.09
C GLY A 322 -20.15 -41.09 8.55
N GLY A 323 -19.70 -39.92 9.05
CA GLY A 323 -19.18 -39.76 10.42
C GLY A 323 -17.84 -40.50 10.64
N LYS A 324 -17.24 -40.99 9.58
CA LYS A 324 -15.94 -41.72 9.59
C LYS A 324 -14.77 -40.77 9.65
N LEU A 325 -14.92 -39.59 9.04
CA LEU A 325 -13.91 -38.52 9.06
C LEU A 325 -14.28 -37.47 10.09
N ARG A 326 -13.36 -37.15 11.00
CA ARG A 326 -13.44 -35.97 11.85
C ARG A 326 -12.61 -34.86 11.17
N CYS A 327 -13.23 -33.73 10.93
CA CYS A 327 -12.58 -32.60 10.28
C CYS A 327 -12.71 -31.34 11.11
N MET A 328 -11.65 -30.60 11.27
CA MET A 328 -11.59 -29.27 11.84
C MET A 328 -11.20 -28.29 10.75
N GLY A 329 -11.94 -27.19 10.59
CA GLY A 329 -11.62 -26.21 9.56
C GLY A 329 -11.44 -24.82 10.13
N SER A 330 -10.72 -23.97 9.42
CA SER A 330 -10.67 -22.53 9.68
C SER A 330 -11.14 -21.74 8.46
N THR A 331 -11.76 -20.58 8.69
CA THR A 331 -12.17 -19.67 7.61
C THR A 331 -12.39 -18.26 8.16
N THR A 332 -12.55 -17.27 7.28
CA THR A 332 -12.93 -15.93 7.68
C THR A 332 -14.45 -15.74 7.67
N TYR A 333 -14.95 -14.64 8.26
CA TYR A 333 -16.38 -14.32 8.25
C TYR A 333 -16.90 -14.09 6.83
N LYS A 334 -16.09 -13.51 5.95
CA LYS A 334 -16.44 -13.21 4.56
C LYS A 334 -16.63 -14.48 3.75
N GLU A 335 -15.65 -15.37 3.77
CA GLU A 335 -15.67 -16.64 3.05
C GLU A 335 -16.70 -17.60 3.63
N PHE A 336 -16.93 -17.58 4.96
CA PHE A 336 -18.01 -18.35 5.59
C PHE A 336 -19.38 -18.02 5.00
N ARG A 337 -19.70 -16.71 4.86
CA ARG A 337 -20.97 -16.27 4.22
C ARG A 337 -21.03 -16.63 2.74
N GLN A 338 -19.90 -16.52 2.03
CA GLN A 338 -19.87 -16.77 0.58
C GLN A 338 -19.99 -18.24 0.22
N HIS A 339 -19.37 -19.14 0.97
CA HIS A 339 -19.21 -20.55 0.64
C HIS A 339 -20.03 -21.48 1.54
N PHE A 340 -19.94 -21.32 2.87
CA PHE A 340 -20.60 -22.24 3.80
C PHE A 340 -22.08 -21.98 4.00
N GLU A 341 -22.54 -20.75 4.13
CA GLU A 341 -23.95 -20.42 4.32
C GLU A 341 -24.80 -20.80 3.10
N LYS A 342 -24.22 -20.69 1.91
CA LYS A 342 -24.89 -21.07 0.66
C LYS A 342 -25.01 -22.59 0.50
N ASP A 343 -24.03 -23.36 0.98
CA ASP A 343 -24.05 -24.82 0.94
C ASP A 343 -24.66 -25.41 2.22
N ARG A 344 -25.97 -25.65 2.18
CA ARG A 344 -26.71 -26.25 3.30
C ARG A 344 -26.21 -27.64 3.70
N ALA A 345 -25.55 -28.36 2.79
CA ALA A 345 -25.05 -29.70 3.08
C ALA A 345 -23.82 -29.66 3.97
N LEU A 346 -22.91 -28.70 3.73
CA LEU A 346 -21.72 -28.47 4.56
C LEU A 346 -22.07 -27.79 5.88
N SER A 347 -22.92 -26.75 5.87
CA SER A 347 -23.28 -26.01 7.09
C SER A 347 -23.98 -26.87 8.14
N ARG A 348 -24.67 -27.96 7.73
CA ARG A 348 -25.28 -28.92 8.65
C ARG A 348 -24.27 -29.89 9.30
N ARG A 349 -23.04 -30.01 8.75
CA ARG A 349 -22.03 -30.96 9.23
C ARG A 349 -20.96 -30.29 10.08
N PHE A 350 -20.77 -29.00 9.90
CA PHE A 350 -19.85 -28.21 10.70
C PHE A 350 -20.59 -27.48 11.85
N GLN A 351 -19.88 -27.32 12.96
CA GLN A 351 -20.32 -26.45 14.05
C GLN A 351 -19.44 -25.22 14.07
N LYS A 352 -20.04 -24.08 13.78
CA LYS A 352 -19.37 -22.78 13.86
C LYS A 352 -18.89 -22.48 15.28
N ILE A 353 -17.64 -22.05 15.41
CA ILE A 353 -17.01 -21.51 16.61
C ILE A 353 -16.43 -20.15 16.24
N ASP A 354 -16.95 -19.10 16.83
CA ASP A 354 -16.47 -17.74 16.57
C ASP A 354 -15.15 -17.50 17.31
N VAL A 355 -14.15 -17.03 16.58
CA VAL A 355 -12.84 -16.66 17.12
C VAL A 355 -12.69 -15.15 16.96
N THR A 356 -12.92 -14.44 18.07
CA THR A 356 -12.86 -12.98 18.09
C THR A 356 -11.44 -12.48 18.35
N GLU A 357 -11.18 -11.21 18.00
CA GLU A 357 -9.92 -10.54 18.35
C GLU A 357 -9.72 -10.54 19.86
N PRO A 358 -8.54 -10.92 20.39
CA PRO A 358 -8.29 -10.92 21.83
C PRO A 358 -8.27 -9.50 22.37
N SER A 359 -8.62 -9.35 23.66
CA SER A 359 -8.48 -8.06 24.34
C SER A 359 -6.99 -7.67 24.47
N VAL A 360 -6.71 -6.37 24.62
CA VAL A 360 -5.32 -5.87 24.83
C VAL A 360 -4.64 -6.59 25.99
N PRO A 361 -5.26 -6.78 27.17
CA PRO A 361 -4.66 -7.54 28.27
C PRO A 361 -4.35 -9.00 27.92
N ASP A 362 -5.21 -9.65 27.14
CA ASP A 362 -4.98 -11.06 26.75
C ASP A 362 -3.91 -11.16 25.67
N ALA A 363 -3.85 -10.21 24.72
CA ALA A 363 -2.78 -10.11 23.74
C ALA A 363 -1.40 -9.89 24.41
N ILE A 364 -1.33 -9.09 25.47
CA ILE A 364 -0.10 -8.93 26.26
C ILE A 364 0.33 -10.27 26.86
N LYS A 365 -0.58 -11.07 27.41
CA LYS A 365 -0.27 -12.40 27.95
C LYS A 365 0.22 -13.35 26.84
N ILE A 366 -0.43 -13.31 25.68
CA ILE A 366 -0.03 -14.10 24.51
C ILE A 366 1.41 -13.77 24.13
N LEU A 367 1.74 -12.49 23.96
CA LEU A 367 3.09 -12.08 23.58
C LEU A 367 4.12 -12.38 24.67
N GLN A 368 3.74 -12.29 25.95
CA GLN A 368 4.61 -12.68 27.07
C GLN A 368 4.98 -14.18 27.01
N GLY A 369 4.05 -15.01 26.60
CA GLY A 369 4.32 -16.45 26.43
C GLY A 369 5.13 -16.78 25.18
N LEU A 370 4.95 -16.02 24.09
CA LEU A 370 5.72 -16.16 22.85
C LEU A 370 7.13 -15.54 22.94
N LYS A 371 7.33 -14.61 23.85
CA LYS A 371 8.58 -13.87 24.05
C LYS A 371 9.84 -14.75 24.05
N PRO A 372 9.92 -15.88 24.77
CA PRO A 372 11.14 -16.70 24.82
C PRO A 372 11.57 -17.20 23.44
N TYR A 373 10.62 -17.56 22.57
CA TYR A 373 10.89 -18.06 21.22
C TYR A 373 11.49 -16.98 20.32
N PHE A 374 10.94 -15.75 20.37
CA PHE A 374 11.50 -14.62 19.64
C PHE A 374 12.85 -14.16 20.20
N GLU A 375 13.05 -14.24 21.52
CA GLU A 375 14.34 -13.96 22.15
C GLU A 375 15.43 -14.95 21.73
N GLU A 376 15.07 -16.22 21.59
CA GLU A 376 15.98 -17.26 21.10
C GLU A 376 16.31 -17.08 19.63
N HIS A 377 15.28 -16.85 18.80
CA HIS A 377 15.44 -16.66 17.35
C HIS A 377 16.32 -15.46 16.99
N HIS A 378 16.10 -14.32 17.63
CA HIS A 378 16.83 -13.08 17.34
C HIS A 378 18.09 -12.88 18.20
N HIS A 379 18.36 -13.74 19.16
CA HIS A 379 19.47 -13.62 20.14
C HIS A 379 19.47 -12.29 20.91
N ILE A 380 18.28 -11.82 21.30
CA ILE A 380 18.04 -10.55 22.01
C ILE A 380 17.10 -10.78 23.20
N LYS A 381 16.90 -9.76 24.02
CA LYS A 381 15.91 -9.77 25.11
C LYS A 381 14.92 -8.65 24.96
N TYR A 382 13.63 -8.92 25.18
CA TYR A 382 12.58 -7.90 25.23
C TYR A 382 12.26 -7.56 26.68
N THR A 383 12.14 -6.25 27.00
CA THR A 383 11.64 -5.84 28.31
C THR A 383 10.13 -6.10 28.42
N ALA A 384 9.62 -6.23 29.64
CA ALA A 384 8.16 -6.37 29.84
C ALA A 384 7.39 -5.13 29.33
N GLU A 385 8.02 -3.94 29.44
CA GLU A 385 7.49 -2.69 28.90
C GLU A 385 7.45 -2.69 27.37
N ALA A 386 8.47 -3.25 26.69
CA ALA A 386 8.48 -3.40 25.24
C ALA A 386 7.30 -4.23 24.75
N ILE A 387 7.04 -5.38 25.36
CA ILE A 387 5.90 -6.25 25.01
C ILE A 387 4.56 -5.53 25.20
N LYS A 388 4.39 -4.85 26.34
CA LYS A 388 3.20 -4.06 26.62
C LYS A 388 3.02 -2.95 25.59
N THR A 389 4.07 -2.19 25.30
CA THR A 389 4.09 -1.12 24.30
C THR A 389 3.77 -1.64 22.90
N ALA A 390 4.31 -2.81 22.50
CA ALA A 390 4.03 -3.42 21.21
C ALA A 390 2.52 -3.69 21.01
N VAL A 391 1.86 -4.23 22.03
CA VAL A 391 0.42 -4.51 21.96
C VAL A 391 -0.41 -3.23 21.97
N GLU A 392 -0.14 -2.31 22.90
CA GLU A 392 -0.92 -1.08 23.06
C GLU A 392 -0.81 -0.17 21.83
N LEU A 393 0.41 -0.01 21.30
CA LEU A 393 0.64 0.84 20.13
C LEU A 393 0.15 0.19 18.83
N SER A 394 0.34 -1.12 18.65
CA SER A 394 -0.21 -1.81 17.50
C SER A 394 -1.74 -1.80 17.50
N ALA A 395 -2.37 -1.95 18.68
CA ALA A 395 -3.83 -1.83 18.82
C ALA A 395 -4.34 -0.44 18.43
N ARG A 396 -3.56 0.61 18.76
CA ARG A 396 -3.93 2.01 18.52
C ARG A 396 -3.66 2.50 17.11
N TYR A 397 -2.55 2.09 16.50
CA TYR A 397 -2.04 2.70 15.27
C TYR A 397 -2.05 1.79 14.05
N ILE A 398 -2.12 0.46 14.22
CA ILE A 398 -2.18 -0.51 13.12
C ILE A 398 -3.61 -1.05 13.04
N ASN A 399 -4.39 -0.56 12.06
CA ASN A 399 -5.82 -0.87 11.95
C ASN A 399 -6.16 -1.90 10.87
N ASP A 400 -5.27 -2.16 9.95
CA ASP A 400 -5.40 -3.09 8.82
C ASP A 400 -5.31 -4.57 9.23
N ARG A 401 -4.74 -4.84 10.40
CA ARG A 401 -4.54 -6.17 10.97
C ARG A 401 -5.14 -6.30 12.36
N LYS A 402 -5.29 -7.55 12.83
CA LYS A 402 -5.88 -7.88 14.12
C LYS A 402 -4.83 -8.33 15.14
N LEU A 403 -5.14 -8.14 16.42
CA LEU A 403 -4.37 -8.77 17.50
C LEU A 403 -4.64 -10.30 17.49
N PRO A 404 -3.65 -11.13 17.87
CA PRO A 404 -2.31 -10.77 18.32
C PRO A 404 -1.29 -10.55 17.19
N ASP A 405 -1.63 -10.92 15.95
CA ASP A 405 -0.75 -10.99 14.77
C ASP A 405 0.05 -9.68 14.56
N LYS A 406 -0.66 -8.53 14.49
CA LYS A 406 0.00 -7.22 14.32
C LYS A 406 1.00 -6.86 15.43
N ALA A 407 0.80 -7.36 16.64
CA ALA A 407 1.73 -7.12 17.75
C ALA A 407 2.91 -8.11 17.71
N ILE A 408 2.68 -9.33 17.23
CA ILE A 408 3.73 -10.31 16.94
C ILE A 408 4.66 -9.77 15.87
N ASP A 409 4.12 -9.27 14.74
CA ASP A 409 4.91 -8.65 13.68
C ASP A 409 5.79 -7.51 14.20
N VAL A 410 5.26 -6.67 15.10
CA VAL A 410 6.03 -5.57 15.70
C VAL A 410 7.24 -6.06 16.49
N ILE A 411 7.09 -7.10 17.32
CA ILE A 411 8.23 -7.62 18.09
C ILE A 411 9.23 -8.36 17.20
N ASP A 412 8.75 -9.08 16.21
CA ASP A 412 9.58 -9.79 15.24
C ASP A 412 10.41 -8.82 14.39
N GLU A 413 9.76 -7.77 13.83
CA GLU A 413 10.47 -6.72 13.07
C GLU A 413 11.45 -5.94 13.94
N ALA A 414 11.13 -5.71 15.22
CA ALA A 414 12.05 -5.07 16.15
C ALA A 414 13.31 -5.91 16.40
N GLY A 415 13.16 -7.23 16.46
CA GLY A 415 14.25 -8.17 16.52
C GLY A 415 15.08 -8.19 15.24
N ALA A 416 14.42 -8.36 14.11
CA ALA A 416 15.03 -8.38 12.79
C ALA A 416 15.81 -7.10 12.47
N ALA A 417 15.32 -5.94 12.91
CA ALA A 417 16.01 -4.67 12.74
C ALA A 417 17.40 -4.62 13.37
N GLN A 418 17.66 -5.41 14.43
CA GLN A 418 18.97 -5.48 15.05
C GLN A 418 19.98 -6.25 14.17
N HIS A 419 19.54 -7.16 13.32
CA HIS A 419 20.44 -7.86 12.38
C HIS A 419 20.98 -6.93 11.28
N LEU A 420 20.26 -5.86 10.95
CA LEU A 420 20.70 -4.85 9.97
C LEU A 420 21.75 -3.87 10.54
N VAL A 421 21.92 -3.84 11.86
CA VAL A 421 22.89 -2.96 12.52
C VAL A 421 24.23 -3.67 12.66
N ALA A 422 25.34 -2.93 12.43
CA ALA A 422 26.69 -3.46 12.62
C ALA A 422 26.83 -4.07 14.03
N GLU A 423 27.51 -5.22 14.13
CA GLU A 423 27.58 -6.06 15.33
C GLU A 423 28.00 -5.30 16.59
N SER A 424 28.94 -4.35 16.45
CA SER A 424 29.41 -3.49 17.55
C SER A 424 28.36 -2.50 18.09
N LYS A 425 27.26 -2.24 17.32
CA LYS A 425 26.19 -1.31 17.67
C LYS A 425 24.86 -2.02 17.95
N ARG A 426 24.80 -3.36 17.85
CA ARG A 426 23.58 -4.13 18.12
C ARG A 426 23.21 -4.04 19.60
N ARG A 427 21.94 -3.78 19.85
CA ARG A 427 21.39 -3.77 21.19
C ARG A 427 20.98 -5.19 21.58
N LYS A 428 21.46 -5.66 22.70
CA LYS A 428 21.08 -6.96 23.26
C LYS A 428 19.70 -6.95 23.95
N THR A 429 19.17 -5.78 24.23
CA THR A 429 17.87 -5.61 24.90
C THR A 429 17.06 -4.56 24.16
N ILE A 430 15.82 -4.91 23.82
CA ILE A 430 14.83 -4.06 23.17
C ILE A 430 13.89 -3.50 24.23
N GLY A 431 13.79 -2.17 24.28
CA GLY A 431 12.90 -1.42 25.15
C GLY A 431 11.71 -0.83 24.40
N ALA A 432 10.93 0.01 25.09
CA ALA A 432 9.76 0.68 24.52
C ALA A 432 10.11 1.58 23.32
N LYS A 433 11.25 2.29 23.35
CA LYS A 433 11.67 3.20 22.25
C LYS A 433 11.92 2.49 20.92
N GLU A 434 12.52 1.32 20.95
CA GLU A 434 12.75 0.52 19.74
C GLU A 434 11.42 0.08 19.14
N ILE A 435 10.48 -0.35 19.97
CA ILE A 435 9.11 -0.72 19.57
C ILE A 435 8.36 0.49 18.99
N GLU A 436 8.44 1.67 19.64
CA GLU A 436 7.86 2.92 19.15
C GLU A 436 8.36 3.25 17.72
N ASN A 437 9.66 3.09 17.47
CA ASN A 437 10.24 3.33 16.15
C ASN A 437 9.74 2.35 15.10
N VAL A 438 9.57 1.07 15.45
CA VAL A 438 9.06 0.06 14.54
C VAL A 438 7.58 0.32 14.23
N VAL A 439 6.76 0.57 15.25
CA VAL A 439 5.36 0.90 15.04
C VAL A 439 5.21 2.16 14.19
N ALA A 440 6.06 3.19 14.42
CA ALA A 440 6.06 4.40 13.61
C ALA A 440 6.31 4.11 12.13
N LYS A 441 7.23 3.20 11.80
CA LYS A 441 7.50 2.79 10.42
C LYS A 441 6.33 2.02 9.81
N ILE A 442 5.80 1.01 10.52
CA ILE A 442 4.69 0.18 10.05
C ILE A 442 3.44 1.05 9.83
N ALA A 443 3.09 1.87 10.80
CA ALA A 443 1.91 2.75 10.75
C ALA A 443 2.14 4.02 9.90
N ARG A 444 3.34 4.24 9.35
CA ARG A 444 3.72 5.41 8.55
C ARG A 444 3.47 6.74 9.25
N ILE A 445 3.79 6.80 10.54
CA ILE A 445 3.70 8.01 11.35
C ILE A 445 5.09 8.43 11.82
N PRO A 446 5.30 9.75 12.03
CA PRO A 446 6.56 10.20 12.60
C PRO A 446 6.81 9.56 13.96
N PRO A 447 8.06 9.11 14.28
CA PRO A 447 8.38 8.48 15.55
C PRO A 447 8.03 9.35 16.77
N LYS A 448 8.09 10.67 16.62
CA LYS A 448 7.72 11.64 17.67
C LYS A 448 6.25 11.56 18.11
N ASN A 449 5.36 11.14 17.21
CA ASN A 449 3.93 11.01 17.52
C ASN A 449 3.57 9.70 18.23
N VAL A 450 4.50 8.77 18.31
CA VAL A 450 4.33 7.48 19.00
C VAL A 450 4.90 7.55 20.42
N SER A 451 5.88 8.44 20.65
CA SER A 451 6.54 8.63 21.94
C SER A 451 5.78 9.58 22.86
N LYS A 452 6.14 9.58 24.14
CA LYS A 452 5.61 10.51 25.16
C LYS A 452 5.87 12.00 24.86
N ASP A 453 6.71 12.31 23.85
CA ASP A 453 7.03 13.67 23.42
C ASP A 453 5.87 14.37 22.67
N ASP A 454 4.78 13.66 22.37
CA ASP A 454 3.54 14.22 21.78
C ASP A 454 2.98 15.38 22.66
N ALA A 455 3.16 15.29 23.96
CA ALA A 455 2.73 16.33 24.88
C ALA A 455 3.50 17.66 24.73
N GLU A 456 4.80 17.61 24.38
CA GLU A 456 5.59 18.82 24.13
C GLU A 456 5.23 19.47 22.80
N VAL A 457 5.03 18.68 21.75
CA VAL A 457 4.57 19.17 20.44
C VAL A 457 3.21 19.87 20.58
N LEU A 458 2.29 19.26 21.32
CA LEU A 458 0.95 19.83 21.56
C LEU A 458 1.00 21.08 22.46
N LYS A 459 1.95 21.16 23.39
CA LYS A 459 2.14 22.35 24.24
C LYS A 459 2.56 23.56 23.42
N ASP A 460 3.46 23.36 22.46
CA ASP A 460 3.99 24.43 21.61
C ASP A 460 3.23 24.61 20.28
N LEU A 461 2.19 23.82 20.03
CA LEU A 461 1.42 23.83 18.78
C LEU A 461 0.90 25.26 18.45
N GLU A 462 0.29 25.91 19.41
CA GLU A 462 -0.26 27.26 19.25
C GLU A 462 0.83 28.27 18.88
N LYS A 463 1.96 28.25 19.62
CA LYS A 463 3.10 29.14 19.35
C LYS A 463 3.70 28.88 17.97
N SER A 464 3.80 27.62 17.57
CA SER A 464 4.36 27.24 16.28
C SER A 464 3.48 27.70 15.13
N LEU A 465 2.16 27.56 15.26
CA LEU A 465 1.21 28.05 14.26
C LEU A 465 1.20 29.58 14.17
N LYS A 466 1.20 30.31 15.32
CA LYS A 466 1.22 31.78 15.36
C LYS A 466 2.51 32.38 14.79
N ARG A 467 3.63 31.65 14.77
CA ARG A 467 4.88 32.09 14.13
C ARG A 467 4.80 32.13 12.60
N VAL A 468 3.94 31.35 12.01
CA VAL A 468 3.89 31.17 10.56
C VAL A 468 2.61 31.72 9.95
N VAL A 469 1.51 31.72 10.69
CA VAL A 469 0.20 32.26 10.24
C VAL A 469 -0.10 33.50 11.07
N PHE A 470 -0.20 34.65 10.40
CA PHE A 470 -0.37 35.94 11.03
C PHE A 470 -1.85 36.37 11.04
N GLY A 471 -2.28 37.07 12.08
CA GLY A 471 -3.57 37.74 12.19
C GLY A 471 -4.79 36.82 12.36
N GLN A 472 -4.56 35.55 12.72
CA GLN A 472 -5.63 34.57 12.97
C GLN A 472 -5.49 33.95 14.37
N ASP A 473 -5.06 34.72 15.35
CA ASP A 473 -4.73 34.23 16.70
C ASP A 473 -5.91 33.52 17.36
N ALA A 474 -7.11 34.07 17.28
CA ALA A 474 -8.32 33.47 17.85
C ALA A 474 -8.67 32.12 17.18
N ALA A 475 -8.51 32.03 15.86
CA ALA A 475 -8.75 30.78 15.12
C ALA A 475 -7.73 29.70 15.47
N ILE A 476 -6.45 30.08 15.61
CA ILE A 476 -5.36 29.18 16.00
C ILE A 476 -5.55 28.68 17.44
N GLU A 477 -5.95 29.56 18.36
CA GLU A 477 -6.21 29.22 19.77
C GLU A 477 -7.39 28.23 19.88
N ALA A 478 -8.50 28.50 19.18
CA ALA A 478 -9.65 27.61 19.12
C ALA A 478 -9.27 26.22 18.58
N LEU A 479 -8.53 26.18 17.45
CA LEU A 479 -8.05 24.96 16.82
C LEU A 479 -7.12 24.18 17.75
N SER A 480 -6.13 24.85 18.34
CA SER A 480 -5.16 24.23 19.23
C SER A 480 -5.82 23.66 20.49
N SER A 481 -6.81 24.36 21.05
CA SER A 481 -7.59 23.89 22.20
C SER A 481 -8.41 22.65 21.86
N ALA A 482 -9.07 22.65 20.71
CA ALA A 482 -9.87 21.51 20.25
C ALA A 482 -9.00 20.27 19.98
N ILE A 483 -7.84 20.44 19.36
CA ILE A 483 -6.88 19.33 19.14
C ILE A 483 -6.31 18.79 20.47
N LYS A 484 -5.99 19.66 21.40
CA LYS A 484 -5.52 19.25 22.75
C LYS A 484 -6.58 18.44 23.48
N LEU A 485 -7.84 18.86 23.42
CA LEU A 485 -8.97 18.12 24.02
C LEU A 485 -9.13 16.72 23.40
N ALA A 486 -9.08 16.62 22.07
CA ALA A 486 -9.18 15.36 21.35
C ALA A 486 -8.03 14.40 21.70
N ARG A 487 -6.79 14.90 21.78
CA ARG A 487 -5.60 14.12 22.11
C ARG A 487 -5.50 13.74 23.60
N ALA A 488 -6.17 14.47 24.48
CA ALA A 488 -6.27 14.13 25.89
C ALA A 488 -7.13 12.88 26.18
N GLY A 489 -7.73 12.28 25.13
CA GLY A 489 -8.55 11.07 25.27
C GLY A 489 -9.98 11.32 25.73
N LEU A 490 -10.44 12.57 25.73
CA LEU A 490 -11.78 12.96 26.15
C LEU A 490 -12.82 12.88 25.02
N ARG A 491 -12.44 12.32 23.87
CA ARG A 491 -13.31 12.07 22.70
C ARG A 491 -13.88 10.65 22.70
N GLU A 492 -14.92 10.44 21.90
CA GLU A 492 -15.44 9.11 21.61
C GLU A 492 -14.41 8.30 20.76
N PRO A 493 -14.05 7.06 21.15
CA PRO A 493 -12.99 6.28 20.51
C PRO A 493 -13.28 5.93 19.04
N GLU A 494 -14.55 5.93 18.65
CA GLU A 494 -15.00 5.52 17.32
C GLU A 494 -15.04 6.67 16.30
N LYS A 495 -14.82 7.92 16.72
CA LYS A 495 -14.85 9.10 15.84
C LYS A 495 -13.45 9.54 15.38
N PRO A 496 -13.33 10.33 14.29
CA PRO A 496 -12.08 10.97 13.86
C PRO A 496 -11.45 11.82 14.99
N ILE A 497 -10.17 12.19 14.85
CA ILE A 497 -9.47 13.03 15.86
C ILE A 497 -10.18 14.35 16.04
N GLY A 498 -10.71 14.93 14.95
CA GLY A 498 -11.51 16.15 15.01
C GLY A 498 -12.05 16.51 13.64
N ASN A 499 -13.23 17.13 13.65
CA ASN A 499 -13.97 17.57 12.47
C ASN A 499 -14.17 19.08 12.57
N TYR A 500 -13.38 19.84 11.82
CA TYR A 500 -13.32 21.29 11.94
C TYR A 500 -13.83 21.97 10.66
N LEU A 501 -14.68 22.98 10.80
CA LEU A 501 -15.10 23.82 9.69
C LEU A 501 -14.43 25.20 9.82
N PHE A 502 -13.59 25.56 8.86
CA PHE A 502 -12.95 26.87 8.74
C PHE A 502 -13.83 27.78 7.87
N ALA A 503 -14.47 28.74 8.48
CA ALA A 503 -15.35 29.68 7.81
C ALA A 503 -14.69 31.06 7.71
N GLY A 504 -14.91 31.77 6.61
CA GLY A 504 -14.41 33.15 6.44
C GLY A 504 -14.03 33.49 5.00
N PRO A 505 -13.62 34.73 4.74
CA PRO A 505 -13.28 35.22 3.40
C PRO A 505 -12.19 34.41 2.71
N THR A 506 -12.12 34.52 1.38
CA THR A 506 -11.03 33.91 0.60
C THR A 506 -9.72 34.63 0.88
N GLY A 507 -8.60 33.87 0.91
CA GLY A 507 -7.25 34.45 1.01
C GLY A 507 -6.85 34.95 2.41
N VAL A 508 -7.56 34.55 3.48
CA VAL A 508 -7.25 34.91 4.87
C VAL A 508 -6.36 33.88 5.60
N GLY A 509 -5.97 32.77 4.93
CA GLY A 509 -5.03 31.80 5.47
C GLY A 509 -5.62 30.47 5.93
N LYS A 510 -6.89 30.14 5.65
CA LYS A 510 -7.54 28.87 6.04
C LYS A 510 -6.75 27.63 5.62
N THR A 511 -6.40 27.54 4.34
CA THR A 511 -5.62 26.42 3.77
C THR A 511 -4.19 26.40 4.32
N GLU A 512 -3.60 27.57 4.59
CA GLU A 512 -2.25 27.68 5.17
C GLU A 512 -2.21 27.16 6.61
N VAL A 513 -3.23 27.43 7.44
CA VAL A 513 -3.34 26.85 8.79
C VAL A 513 -3.39 25.34 8.75
N ALA A 514 -4.19 24.76 7.83
CA ALA A 514 -4.26 23.32 7.68
C ALA A 514 -2.90 22.70 7.27
N LYS A 515 -2.19 23.36 6.34
CA LYS A 515 -0.85 22.95 5.93
C LYS A 515 0.15 23.01 7.07
N GLN A 516 0.20 24.13 7.79
CA GLN A 516 1.12 24.31 8.91
C GLN A 516 0.78 23.39 10.09
N LEU A 517 -0.49 23.04 10.27
CA LEU A 517 -0.90 22.03 11.24
C LEU A 517 -0.33 20.66 10.88
N ALA A 518 -0.44 20.23 9.63
CA ALA A 518 0.11 18.96 9.15
C ALA A 518 1.64 18.93 9.31
N ASP A 519 2.33 20.01 8.90
CA ASP A 519 3.78 20.15 9.02
C ASP A 519 4.23 20.11 10.51
N THR A 520 3.50 20.79 11.41
CA THR A 520 3.83 20.84 12.85
C THR A 520 3.60 19.49 13.53
N LEU A 521 2.53 18.80 13.17
CA LEU A 521 2.23 17.45 13.64
C LEU A 521 3.09 16.39 12.94
N GLY A 522 3.78 16.74 11.85
CA GLY A 522 4.59 15.83 11.04
C GLY A 522 3.76 14.75 10.34
N VAL A 523 2.53 15.04 9.97
CA VAL A 523 1.65 14.13 9.24
C VAL A 523 1.38 14.65 7.82
N GLU A 524 0.95 13.74 6.94
CA GLU A 524 0.64 14.10 5.55
C GLU A 524 -0.58 15.02 5.47
N LEU A 525 -0.55 15.98 4.54
CA LEU A 525 -1.70 16.81 4.18
C LEU A 525 -2.34 16.26 2.90
N MET A 526 -3.51 15.67 3.02
CA MET A 526 -4.33 15.28 1.88
C MET A 526 -5.33 16.40 1.57
N ARG A 527 -5.29 16.92 0.36
CA ARG A 527 -6.18 18.01 -0.07
C ARG A 527 -7.07 17.58 -1.22
N PHE A 528 -8.37 17.81 -1.07
CA PHE A 528 -9.39 17.68 -2.11
C PHE A 528 -10.12 19.01 -2.29
N ASP A 529 -10.15 19.49 -3.53
CA ASP A 529 -10.92 20.69 -3.90
C ASP A 529 -12.34 20.27 -4.29
N MET A 530 -13.32 20.69 -3.52
CA MET A 530 -14.71 20.26 -3.71
C MET A 530 -15.33 20.85 -4.98
N SER A 531 -14.70 21.83 -5.60
CA SER A 531 -15.11 22.33 -6.93
C SER A 531 -14.97 21.24 -8.03
N GLU A 532 -14.12 20.24 -7.85
CA GLU A 532 -13.98 19.10 -8.74
C GLU A 532 -15.08 18.03 -8.53
N TYR A 533 -15.81 18.11 -7.42
CA TYR A 533 -16.81 17.12 -6.98
C TYR A 533 -18.22 17.72 -6.90
N MET A 534 -18.54 18.64 -7.82
CA MET A 534 -19.86 19.24 -7.95
C MET A 534 -20.89 18.31 -8.57
N GLU A 535 -20.44 17.35 -9.38
CA GLU A 535 -21.31 16.45 -10.11
C GLU A 535 -21.31 15.05 -9.48
N LYS A 536 -22.46 14.36 -9.54
CA LYS A 536 -22.67 13.04 -8.93
C LYS A 536 -21.64 11.99 -9.38
N HIS A 537 -21.27 11.98 -10.65
CA HIS A 537 -20.30 11.04 -11.17
C HIS A 537 -18.87 11.32 -10.67
N ALA A 538 -18.55 12.56 -10.34
CA ALA A 538 -17.27 12.92 -9.77
C ALA A 538 -17.12 12.40 -8.31
N VAL A 539 -18.24 12.31 -7.56
CA VAL A 539 -18.25 11.75 -6.20
C VAL A 539 -17.82 10.28 -6.18
N SER A 540 -18.17 9.52 -7.23
CA SER A 540 -17.72 8.11 -7.35
C SER A 540 -16.21 7.96 -7.40
N ARG A 541 -15.46 8.98 -7.81
CA ARG A 541 -13.99 8.95 -7.76
C ARG A 541 -13.43 9.02 -6.34
N LEU A 542 -14.21 9.58 -5.38
CA LEU A 542 -13.78 9.64 -3.97
C LEU A 542 -13.88 8.28 -3.27
N ILE A 543 -14.94 7.51 -3.55
CA ILE A 543 -15.28 6.26 -2.84
C ILE A 543 -15.28 5.01 -3.74
N GLY A 544 -14.83 5.15 -5.01
CA GLY A 544 -14.88 4.07 -6.01
C GLY A 544 -16.21 4.04 -6.78
N ALA A 545 -16.18 3.49 -7.98
CA ALA A 545 -17.37 3.32 -8.81
C ALA A 545 -18.18 2.07 -8.38
N PRO A 546 -19.52 2.11 -8.44
CA PRO A 546 -20.34 0.92 -8.19
C PRO A 546 -20.08 -0.20 -9.18
N PRO A 547 -20.32 -1.47 -8.81
CA PRO A 547 -20.21 -2.60 -9.72
C PRO A 547 -21.01 -2.38 -11.01
N GLY A 548 -20.38 -2.62 -12.17
CA GLY A 548 -20.98 -2.44 -13.49
C GLY A 548 -20.74 -1.08 -14.17
N TYR A 549 -20.05 -0.15 -13.52
CA TYR A 549 -19.61 1.10 -14.14
C TYR A 549 -18.13 1.03 -14.55
N VAL A 550 -17.76 1.84 -15.56
CA VAL A 550 -16.37 1.95 -16.03
C VAL A 550 -15.49 2.46 -14.87
N GLY A 551 -14.39 1.76 -14.57
CA GLY A 551 -13.50 2.11 -13.45
C GLY A 551 -13.87 1.45 -12.11
N PHE A 552 -14.76 0.46 -12.08
CA PHE A 552 -15.11 -0.32 -10.88
C PHE A 552 -13.90 -0.94 -10.16
N ASP A 553 -12.88 -1.38 -10.92
CA ASP A 553 -11.65 -1.95 -10.35
C ASP A 553 -10.71 -0.90 -9.74
N GLN A 554 -10.99 0.39 -9.95
CA GLN A 554 -10.22 1.48 -9.33
C GLN A 554 -10.82 1.81 -7.97
N GLY A 555 -9.98 1.81 -6.92
CA GLY A 555 -10.36 2.26 -5.59
C GLY A 555 -10.76 3.73 -5.56
N GLY A 556 -11.40 4.17 -4.49
CA GLY A 556 -11.73 5.58 -4.30
C GLY A 556 -10.49 6.40 -3.89
N MET A 557 -10.29 7.58 -4.49
CA MET A 557 -9.13 8.43 -4.19
C MET A 557 -9.05 8.82 -2.70
N LEU A 558 -10.20 9.04 -2.05
CA LEU A 558 -10.27 9.36 -0.62
C LEU A 558 -9.96 8.13 0.23
N THR A 559 -10.57 6.99 -0.08
CA THR A 559 -10.39 5.76 0.68
C THR A 559 -8.97 5.22 0.53
N ASP A 560 -8.44 5.16 -0.68
CA ASP A 560 -7.07 4.70 -0.92
C ASP A 560 -6.02 5.65 -0.34
N GLY A 561 -6.25 6.95 -0.42
CA GLY A 561 -5.35 7.95 0.17
C GLY A 561 -5.25 7.82 1.69
N VAL A 562 -6.39 7.65 2.38
CA VAL A 562 -6.42 7.45 3.84
C VAL A 562 -5.84 6.10 4.23
N ASP A 563 -6.07 5.04 3.45
CA ASP A 563 -5.43 3.73 3.71
C ASP A 563 -3.89 3.78 3.55
N GLN A 564 -3.40 4.59 2.59
CA GLN A 564 -1.96 4.82 2.44
C GLN A 564 -1.38 5.68 3.56
N ASN A 565 -2.14 6.65 4.06
CA ASN A 565 -1.75 7.58 5.11
C ASN A 565 -2.82 7.65 6.21
N PRO A 566 -2.89 6.62 7.09
CA PRO A 566 -3.94 6.52 8.12
C PRO A 566 -3.91 7.65 9.16
N HIS A 567 -2.76 8.33 9.26
CA HIS A 567 -2.55 9.49 10.12
C HIS A 567 -2.28 10.71 9.25
N CYS A 568 -3.32 11.46 8.90
CA CYS A 568 -3.22 12.62 8.02
C CYS A 568 -4.12 13.76 8.47
N VAL A 569 -3.86 14.94 7.94
CA VAL A 569 -4.81 16.05 7.92
C VAL A 569 -5.54 15.99 6.58
N LEU A 570 -6.82 15.71 6.60
CA LEU A 570 -7.69 15.70 5.43
C LEU A 570 -8.31 17.11 5.27
N LEU A 571 -7.90 17.81 4.24
CA LEU A 571 -8.42 19.13 3.89
C LEU A 571 -9.41 19.02 2.73
N LEU A 572 -10.66 19.36 3.00
CA LEU A 572 -11.72 19.47 2.00
C LEU A 572 -11.98 20.97 1.75
N ASP A 573 -11.48 21.47 0.62
CA ASP A 573 -11.50 22.90 0.32
C ASP A 573 -12.81 23.28 -0.43
N GLU A 574 -13.40 24.44 -0.12
CA GLU A 574 -14.60 24.98 -0.74
C GLU A 574 -15.85 24.06 -0.64
N MET A 575 -16.15 23.59 0.56
CA MET A 575 -17.25 22.65 0.84
C MET A 575 -18.62 23.09 0.29
N GLU A 576 -18.90 24.38 0.22
CA GLU A 576 -20.16 24.92 -0.34
C GLU A 576 -20.39 24.55 -1.80
N LYS A 577 -19.36 24.10 -2.51
CA LYS A 577 -19.43 23.65 -3.91
C LYS A 577 -19.67 22.15 -4.06
N ALA A 578 -19.51 21.39 -2.99
CA ALA A 578 -19.62 19.94 -3.02
C ALA A 578 -21.03 19.46 -3.39
N HIS A 579 -21.11 18.34 -4.12
CA HIS A 579 -22.38 17.65 -4.35
C HIS A 579 -22.98 17.17 -3.01
N PRO A 580 -24.31 17.13 -2.83
CA PRO A 580 -24.95 16.66 -1.60
C PRO A 580 -24.52 15.28 -1.12
N ASP A 581 -24.18 14.37 -2.03
CA ASP A 581 -23.72 13.03 -1.67
C ASP A 581 -22.36 13.04 -0.91
N VAL A 582 -21.52 14.06 -1.11
CA VAL A 582 -20.27 14.23 -0.34
C VAL A 582 -20.59 14.48 1.13
N TYR A 583 -21.61 15.25 1.44
CA TYR A 583 -22.06 15.49 2.83
C TYR A 583 -22.51 14.19 3.49
N ASN A 584 -23.24 13.33 2.76
CA ASN A 584 -23.69 12.03 3.29
C ASN A 584 -22.51 11.11 3.61
N ILE A 585 -21.47 11.10 2.77
CA ILE A 585 -20.22 10.36 3.01
C ILE A 585 -19.54 10.88 4.28
N LEU A 586 -19.42 12.21 4.40
CA LEU A 586 -18.77 12.82 5.56
C LEU A 586 -19.55 12.60 6.86
N LEU A 587 -20.90 12.60 6.82
CA LEU A 587 -21.72 12.25 7.98
C LEU A 587 -21.39 10.84 8.48
N GLN A 588 -21.25 9.85 7.59
CA GLN A 588 -20.85 8.49 7.96
C GLN A 588 -19.47 8.46 8.60
N VAL A 589 -18.50 9.19 8.01
CA VAL A 589 -17.14 9.27 8.53
C VAL A 589 -17.11 9.92 9.92
N MET A 590 -17.81 11.04 10.10
CA MET A 590 -17.84 11.77 11.36
C MET A 590 -18.51 11.02 12.50
N ASP A 591 -19.54 10.20 12.20
CA ASP A 591 -20.25 9.41 13.22
C ASP A 591 -19.53 8.12 13.62
N HIS A 592 -18.98 7.42 12.64
CA HIS A 592 -18.46 6.06 12.86
C HIS A 592 -16.94 5.95 12.68
N GLY A 593 -16.26 7.00 12.25
CA GLY A 593 -14.82 6.98 11.97
C GLY A 593 -14.41 5.96 10.90
N LYS A 594 -15.36 5.49 10.09
CA LYS A 594 -15.14 4.48 9.06
C LYS A 594 -15.97 4.78 7.83
N LEU A 595 -15.43 4.46 6.67
CA LEU A 595 -16.11 4.57 5.39
C LEU A 595 -15.97 3.26 4.64
N THR A 596 -17.09 2.70 4.21
CA THR A 596 -17.09 1.50 3.37
C THR A 596 -17.25 1.93 1.91
N ASP A 597 -16.29 1.55 1.07
CA ASP A 597 -16.32 1.80 -0.35
C ASP A 597 -17.36 0.91 -1.07
N HIS A 598 -17.57 1.15 -2.36
CA HIS A 598 -18.50 0.33 -3.15
C HIS A 598 -18.04 -1.12 -3.36
N ASN A 599 -16.75 -1.42 -3.11
CA ASN A 599 -16.18 -2.77 -3.16
C ASN A 599 -16.34 -3.51 -1.85
N GLY A 600 -16.93 -2.88 -0.82
CA GLY A 600 -17.10 -3.43 0.52
C GLY A 600 -15.85 -3.38 1.39
N ARG A 601 -14.80 -2.65 0.96
CA ARG A 601 -13.60 -2.38 1.77
C ARG A 601 -13.91 -1.24 2.73
N THR A 602 -13.55 -1.42 3.99
CA THR A 602 -13.78 -0.41 5.04
C THR A 602 -12.47 0.29 5.38
N THR A 603 -12.41 1.60 5.15
CA THR A 603 -11.29 2.47 5.47
C THR A 603 -11.51 3.15 6.81
N ASP A 604 -10.46 3.26 7.63
CA ASP A 604 -10.50 3.77 9.00
C ASP A 604 -10.03 5.24 9.06
N PHE A 605 -10.91 6.13 9.51
CA PHE A 605 -10.68 7.57 9.65
C PHE A 605 -10.45 8.01 11.11
N ARG A 606 -10.40 7.10 12.08
CA ARG A 606 -10.30 7.44 13.51
C ARG A 606 -9.04 8.21 13.88
N ASN A 607 -7.99 8.10 13.08
CA ASN A 607 -6.73 8.81 13.27
C ASN A 607 -6.55 10.00 12.32
N VAL A 608 -7.60 10.42 11.61
CA VAL A 608 -7.60 11.53 10.67
C VAL A 608 -8.11 12.80 11.35
N ILE A 609 -7.49 13.94 11.03
CA ILE A 609 -8.01 15.27 11.36
C ILE A 609 -8.70 15.81 10.12
N ILE A 610 -10.01 16.01 10.17
CA ILE A 610 -10.80 16.50 9.05
C ILE A 610 -10.96 18.01 9.17
N ILE A 611 -10.48 18.73 8.18
CA ILE A 611 -10.61 20.19 8.06
C ILE A 611 -11.40 20.48 6.79
N MET A 612 -12.50 21.17 6.93
CA MET A 612 -13.33 21.64 5.85
C MET A 612 -13.22 23.14 5.76
N THR A 613 -13.08 23.71 4.57
CA THR A 613 -13.10 25.17 4.41
C THR A 613 -14.37 25.60 3.71
N SER A 614 -14.86 26.77 4.08
CA SER A 614 -15.99 27.42 3.42
C SER A 614 -15.78 28.94 3.32
N ASN A 615 -16.23 29.49 2.22
CA ASN A 615 -16.30 30.95 2.01
C ASN A 615 -17.68 31.50 2.37
N ALA A 616 -18.55 30.72 3.00
CA ALA A 616 -19.83 31.10 3.50
C ALA A 616 -19.73 32.34 4.45
N GLY A 617 -20.56 33.32 4.29
CA GLY A 617 -20.52 34.53 5.09
C GLY A 617 -19.62 35.66 4.54
N ALA A 618 -18.67 35.35 3.65
CA ALA A 618 -17.77 36.36 3.08
C ALA A 618 -18.51 37.50 2.32
N ALA A 619 -19.59 37.18 1.60
CA ALA A 619 -20.38 38.13 0.87
C ALA A 619 -21.27 39.01 1.79
N GLU A 620 -21.60 38.53 2.98
CA GLU A 620 -22.40 39.27 3.96
C GLU A 620 -21.51 40.18 4.83
N MET A 621 -20.28 39.72 5.15
CA MET A 621 -19.27 40.55 5.82
C MET A 621 -18.77 41.72 4.95
N SER A 622 -18.78 41.61 3.61
CA SER A 622 -18.36 42.65 2.69
C SER A 622 -19.48 43.67 2.38
N LYS A 623 -20.72 43.43 2.77
CA LYS A 623 -21.78 44.42 2.65
C LYS A 623 -21.58 45.47 3.73
N ASN A 624 -20.98 46.59 3.33
CA ASN A 624 -20.87 47.80 4.17
C ASN A 624 -22.21 48.08 4.85
N ALA A 625 -22.19 48.12 6.16
CA ALA A 625 -23.30 48.60 6.94
C ALA A 625 -23.59 50.07 6.57
N MET A 626 -24.57 50.30 5.69
CA MET A 626 -25.21 51.61 5.59
C MET A 626 -26.05 51.81 6.85
N GLY A 627 -25.43 52.37 7.89
CA GLY A 627 -26.15 52.67 9.14
C GLY A 627 -25.17 52.95 10.28
N PHE A 628 -25.39 54.03 10.99
CA PHE A 628 -24.66 54.46 12.17
C PHE A 628 -24.79 53.43 13.30
N GLY A 629 -23.73 52.65 13.55
CA GLY A 629 -23.62 51.72 14.67
C GLY A 629 -22.52 50.68 14.48
N ARG A 630 -21.33 50.95 14.99
CA ARG A 630 -20.25 49.94 15.15
C ARG A 630 -20.63 49.02 16.31
N GLU A 631 -21.45 48.03 16.07
CA GLU A 631 -21.49 46.80 16.92
C GLU A 631 -20.94 45.65 16.10
N THR A 632 -19.89 45.03 16.61
CA THR A 632 -19.28 43.80 16.11
C THR A 632 -20.34 42.70 16.09
N ARG A 633 -20.89 42.40 14.92
CA ARG A 633 -21.92 41.34 14.71
C ARG A 633 -21.25 39.95 14.66
N THR A 634 -20.99 39.39 15.80
CA THR A 634 -20.53 38.00 15.98
C THR A 634 -21.61 36.96 15.60
N GLY A 635 -22.75 37.35 15.03
CA GLY A 635 -23.85 36.42 14.68
C GLY A 635 -24.14 36.24 13.20
N GLU A 636 -23.59 37.07 12.31
CA GLU A 636 -23.92 37.02 10.87
C GLU A 636 -23.20 35.85 10.16
N ASP A 637 -21.99 35.47 10.59
CA ASP A 637 -21.26 34.31 10.07
C ASP A 637 -22.01 33.02 10.35
N THR A 638 -22.63 32.90 11.54
CA THR A 638 -23.40 31.75 11.95
C THR A 638 -24.66 31.59 11.08
N ALA A 639 -25.34 32.66 10.74
CA ALA A 639 -26.55 32.60 9.90
C ALA A 639 -26.25 32.17 8.45
N ALA A 640 -25.11 32.57 7.89
CA ALA A 640 -24.69 32.13 6.56
C ALA A 640 -24.30 30.64 6.53
N ILE A 641 -23.61 30.17 7.56
CA ILE A 641 -23.28 28.77 7.72
C ILE A 641 -24.55 27.93 7.91
N GLU A 642 -25.52 28.42 8.65
CA GLU A 642 -26.81 27.76 8.89
C GLU A 642 -27.66 27.57 7.63
N ARG A 643 -27.53 28.46 6.63
CA ARG A 643 -28.22 28.33 5.35
C ARG A 643 -27.60 27.28 4.43
N ILE A 644 -26.29 27.07 4.51
CA ILE A 644 -25.56 26.16 3.61
C ILE A 644 -25.47 24.77 4.19
N PHE A 645 -25.16 24.65 5.47
CA PHE A 645 -24.96 23.38 6.15
C PHE A 645 -26.17 22.99 6.99
N THR A 646 -26.68 21.78 6.76
CA THR A 646 -27.83 21.26 7.52
C THR A 646 -27.53 21.20 9.02
N PRO A 647 -28.56 21.31 9.89
CA PRO A 647 -28.37 21.15 11.34
C PRO A 647 -27.71 19.83 11.70
N GLU A 648 -28.03 18.77 10.96
CA GLU A 648 -27.47 17.45 11.16
C GLU A 648 -25.95 17.44 10.93
N PHE A 649 -25.45 18.08 9.88
CA PHE A 649 -24.04 18.20 9.58
C PHE A 649 -23.30 19.05 10.62
N ARG A 650 -23.89 20.20 11.00
CA ARG A 650 -23.27 21.11 11.97
C ARG A 650 -23.09 20.47 13.35
N ASN A 651 -24.06 19.65 13.80
CA ASN A 651 -24.01 18.98 15.10
C ASN A 651 -22.90 17.90 15.20
N ARG A 652 -22.28 17.53 14.07
CA ARG A 652 -21.17 16.55 14.01
C ARG A 652 -19.80 17.22 13.92
N LEU A 653 -19.78 18.55 13.82
CA LEU A 653 -18.53 19.31 13.87
C LEU A 653 -18.09 19.49 15.32
N ASP A 654 -16.81 19.25 15.59
CA ASP A 654 -16.21 19.51 16.91
C ASP A 654 -16.05 21.01 17.15
N ALA A 655 -15.73 21.79 16.10
CA ALA A 655 -15.70 23.25 16.16
C ALA A 655 -15.91 23.89 14.80
N ILE A 656 -16.58 25.05 14.80
CA ILE A 656 -16.61 25.98 13.69
C ILE A 656 -15.65 27.13 14.03
N ILE A 657 -14.62 27.31 13.20
CA ILE A 657 -13.54 28.25 13.44
C ILE A 657 -13.63 29.37 12.43
N SER A 658 -13.97 30.57 12.90
CA SER A 658 -14.13 31.76 12.07
C SER A 658 -12.79 32.45 11.83
N PHE A 659 -12.49 32.73 10.56
CA PHE A 659 -11.33 33.49 10.10
C PHE A 659 -11.73 34.87 9.72
N GLY A 660 -11.11 35.87 10.36
CA GLY A 660 -11.37 37.27 10.10
C GLY A 660 -10.62 37.80 8.86
N ALA A 661 -11.06 38.95 8.35
CA ALA A 661 -10.31 39.70 7.34
C ALA A 661 -8.96 40.16 7.91
N LEU A 662 -7.93 40.21 7.08
CA LEU A 662 -6.58 40.56 7.50
C LEU A 662 -6.42 42.11 7.54
N PRO A 663 -5.99 42.68 8.69
CA PRO A 663 -5.63 44.10 8.76
C PRO A 663 -4.38 44.39 7.89
N LYS A 664 -4.23 45.64 7.44
CA LYS A 664 -3.11 46.03 6.56
C LYS A 664 -1.73 45.73 7.18
N GLU A 665 -1.59 45.88 8.48
CA GLU A 665 -0.35 45.56 9.21
C GLU A 665 0.03 44.08 9.10
N VAL A 666 -0.96 43.20 9.19
CA VAL A 666 -0.78 41.78 9.02
C VAL A 666 -0.43 41.41 7.57
N ILE A 667 -1.03 42.09 6.60
CA ILE A 667 -0.71 41.86 5.19
C ILE A 667 0.74 42.23 4.89
N MET A 668 1.30 43.26 5.53
CA MET A 668 2.72 43.58 5.44
C MET A 668 3.59 42.48 5.96
N GLN A 669 3.23 41.86 7.08
CA GLN A 669 3.97 40.67 7.61
C GLN A 669 3.89 39.48 6.65
N VAL A 670 2.75 39.29 5.99
CA VAL A 670 2.60 38.24 4.95
C VAL A 670 3.50 38.54 3.74
N VAL A 671 3.63 39.81 3.33
CA VAL A 671 4.57 40.23 2.27
C VAL A 671 6.01 39.88 2.66
N GLU A 672 6.43 40.25 3.88
CA GLU A 672 7.76 39.93 4.40
C GLU A 672 8.02 38.42 4.43
N LYS A 673 7.04 37.64 4.87
CA LYS A 673 7.11 36.16 4.82
C LYS A 673 7.36 35.64 3.40
N PHE A 674 6.61 36.13 2.40
CA PHE A 674 6.80 35.70 1.01
C PHE A 674 8.17 36.08 0.44
N VAL A 675 8.69 37.27 0.81
CA VAL A 675 10.01 37.70 0.39
C VAL A 675 11.11 36.88 1.08
N LEU A 676 10.97 36.55 2.37
CA LEU A 676 11.87 35.64 3.09
C LEU A 676 11.86 34.22 2.49
N GLN A 677 10.69 33.72 2.09
CA GLN A 677 10.60 32.43 1.39
C GLN A 677 11.29 32.45 0.03
N LEU A 678 11.21 33.56 -0.68
CA LEU A 678 11.94 33.74 -1.93
C LEU A 678 13.45 33.82 -1.70
N GLU A 679 13.90 34.55 -0.68
CA GLU A 679 15.30 34.63 -0.28
C GLU A 679 15.86 33.25 0.10
N ALA A 680 15.09 32.46 0.85
CA ALA A 680 15.45 31.09 1.20
C ALA A 680 15.71 30.20 -0.05
N GLN A 681 14.98 30.39 -1.14
CA GLN A 681 15.20 29.69 -2.43
C GLN A 681 16.48 30.14 -3.14
N LEU A 682 17.03 31.28 -2.77
CA LEU A 682 18.19 31.91 -3.40
C LEU A 682 19.48 31.78 -2.58
N ILE A 683 19.42 31.18 -1.39
CA ILE A 683 20.57 30.95 -0.50
C ILE A 683 21.72 30.24 -1.23
N ASP A 684 21.40 29.20 -2.00
CA ASP A 684 22.41 28.43 -2.75
C ASP A 684 23.11 29.27 -3.85
N ARG A 685 22.49 30.38 -4.26
CA ARG A 685 23.05 31.33 -5.24
C ARG A 685 23.71 32.54 -4.59
N ASN A 686 23.80 32.59 -3.25
CA ASN A 686 24.34 33.70 -2.47
C ASN A 686 23.68 35.04 -2.80
N VAL A 687 22.34 35.06 -2.94
CA VAL A 687 21.57 36.29 -3.20
C VAL A 687 20.72 36.61 -1.99
N HIS A 688 20.83 37.84 -1.48
CA HIS A 688 20.08 38.39 -0.38
C HIS A 688 19.08 39.44 -0.86
N ILE A 689 17.87 39.48 -0.25
CA ILE A 689 16.84 40.46 -0.62
C ILE A 689 16.58 41.39 0.56
N GLU A 690 16.85 42.68 0.35
CA GLU A 690 16.54 43.74 1.31
C GLU A 690 15.25 44.44 0.88
N LEU A 691 14.17 44.27 1.66
CA LEU A 691 12.89 44.89 1.43
C LEU A 691 12.75 46.15 2.26
N THR A 692 12.53 47.30 1.62
CA THR A 692 12.24 48.52 2.33
C THR A 692 10.77 48.60 2.80
N LYS A 693 10.51 49.28 3.92
CA LYS A 693 9.15 49.41 4.46
C LYS A 693 8.15 49.98 3.44
N GLY A 694 8.56 50.96 2.64
CA GLY A 694 7.72 51.51 1.58
C GLY A 694 7.42 50.51 0.46
N ALA A 695 8.36 49.60 0.14
CA ALA A 695 8.11 48.54 -0.82
C ALA A 695 7.17 47.46 -0.26
N ALA A 696 7.25 47.16 1.04
CA ALA A 696 6.32 46.24 1.71
C ALA A 696 4.90 46.84 1.70
N GLU A 697 4.75 48.12 1.99
CA GLU A 697 3.47 48.84 1.93
C GLU A 697 2.87 48.86 0.50
N TRP A 698 3.69 49.12 -0.50
CA TRP A 698 3.25 49.13 -1.91
C TRP A 698 2.80 47.75 -2.36
N LEU A 699 3.56 46.70 -2.01
CA LEU A 699 3.21 45.31 -2.30
C LEU A 699 1.91 44.91 -1.59
N ALA A 700 1.73 45.30 -0.34
CA ALA A 700 0.52 45.08 0.43
C ALA A 700 -0.70 45.74 -0.22
N ASP A 701 -0.60 47.00 -0.64
CA ASP A 701 -1.69 47.74 -1.28
C ASP A 701 -2.05 47.20 -2.66
N LYS A 702 -1.09 46.73 -3.44
CA LYS A 702 -1.31 46.10 -4.76
C LYS A 702 -1.73 44.64 -4.67
N GLY A 703 -1.27 43.96 -3.66
CA GLY A 703 -1.49 42.51 -3.49
C GLY A 703 -2.70 42.16 -2.64
N TYR A 704 -3.43 43.13 -2.10
CA TYR A 704 -4.65 42.90 -1.33
C TYR A 704 -5.88 43.34 -2.11
N ASP A 705 -6.89 42.51 -2.10
CA ASP A 705 -8.22 42.74 -2.65
C ASP A 705 -9.28 42.43 -1.58
N GLU A 706 -10.26 43.28 -1.37
CA GLU A 706 -11.29 43.08 -0.34
C GLU A 706 -12.08 41.77 -0.51
N LYS A 707 -12.22 41.26 -1.75
CA LYS A 707 -12.95 40.05 -2.05
C LYS A 707 -12.05 38.81 -2.10
N MET A 708 -10.77 38.97 -2.46
CA MET A 708 -9.83 37.89 -2.68
C MET A 708 -8.77 37.77 -1.57
N GLY A 709 -8.78 38.69 -0.61
CA GLY A 709 -7.81 38.77 0.48
C GLY A 709 -6.38 38.93 -0.01
N ALA A 710 -5.44 38.23 0.58
CA ALA A 710 -4.02 38.21 0.19
C ALA A 710 -3.70 37.28 -1.00
N ARG A 711 -4.71 36.65 -1.64
CA ARG A 711 -4.48 35.71 -2.76
C ARG A 711 -3.75 36.31 -3.97
N PRO A 712 -4.01 37.61 -4.36
CA PRO A 712 -3.30 38.23 -5.47
C PRO A 712 -1.82 38.53 -5.16
N LEU A 713 -1.40 38.58 -3.90
CA LEU A 713 -0.06 38.94 -3.46
C LEU A 713 1.04 38.09 -4.12
N GLY A 714 0.79 36.78 -4.25
CA GLY A 714 1.71 35.87 -4.93
C GLY A 714 1.99 36.24 -6.38
N ARG A 715 0.96 36.72 -7.12
CA ARG A 715 1.08 37.21 -8.51
C ARG A 715 1.84 38.51 -8.57
N VAL A 716 1.55 39.43 -7.66
CA VAL A 716 2.24 40.75 -7.60
C VAL A 716 3.72 40.54 -7.35
N ILE A 717 4.09 39.68 -6.41
CA ILE A 717 5.50 39.30 -6.16
C ILE A 717 6.13 38.62 -7.37
N GLN A 718 5.38 37.75 -8.07
CA GLN A 718 5.87 37.09 -9.28
C GLN A 718 6.17 38.08 -10.40
N GLU A 719 5.29 39.03 -10.63
CA GLU A 719 5.42 40.01 -11.72
C GLU A 719 6.49 41.05 -11.42
N HIS A 720 6.48 41.59 -10.21
CA HIS A 720 7.32 42.76 -9.89
C HIS A 720 8.67 42.44 -9.24
N ILE A 721 8.83 41.20 -8.64
CA ILE A 721 10.08 40.79 -8.02
C ILE A 721 10.68 39.60 -8.77
N LYS A 722 9.94 38.48 -8.92
CA LYS A 722 10.55 37.25 -9.46
C LYS A 722 10.95 37.37 -10.92
N LYS A 723 10.15 38.01 -11.78
CA LYS A 723 10.48 38.16 -13.19
C LYS A 723 11.75 38.97 -13.43
N PRO A 724 11.90 40.22 -12.89
CA PRO A 724 13.13 41.00 -13.04
C PRO A 724 14.33 40.30 -12.40
N LEU A 725 14.12 39.65 -11.25
CA LEU A 725 15.16 38.90 -10.56
C LEU A 725 15.69 37.71 -11.39
N ALA A 726 14.81 37.02 -12.10
CA ALA A 726 15.19 35.87 -12.93
C ALA A 726 16.16 36.26 -14.07
N GLU A 727 15.92 37.40 -14.72
CA GLU A 727 16.81 37.93 -15.77
C GLU A 727 18.18 38.26 -15.23
N GLU A 728 18.23 38.92 -14.06
CA GLU A 728 19.49 39.29 -13.43
C GLU A 728 20.28 38.09 -12.84
N LEU A 729 19.58 37.07 -12.42
CA LEU A 729 20.17 35.80 -11.97
C LEU A 729 20.75 34.95 -13.10
N LEU A 730 20.17 35.05 -14.30
CA LEU A 730 20.58 34.24 -15.45
C LEU A 730 21.62 34.96 -16.31
N PHE A 731 21.46 36.27 -16.53
CA PHE A 731 22.20 37.02 -17.52
C PHE A 731 22.81 38.33 -17.02
N GLY A 732 22.44 38.74 -15.79
CA GLY A 732 22.79 40.06 -15.25
C GLY A 732 23.80 40.04 -14.10
N LYS A 733 23.68 41.01 -13.20
CA LYS A 733 24.61 41.26 -12.09
C LYS A 733 24.64 40.23 -11.00
N LEU A 734 23.57 39.41 -10.89
CA LEU A 734 23.41 38.42 -9.80
C LEU A 734 23.89 37.00 -10.16
N VAL A 735 24.53 36.82 -11.33
CA VAL A 735 25.08 35.52 -11.75
C VAL A 735 26.08 34.95 -10.73
N LYS A 736 26.80 35.80 -10.03
CA LYS A 736 27.78 35.43 -8.98
C LYS A 736 27.29 35.67 -7.54
N GLY A 737 26.01 35.90 -7.37
CA GLY A 737 25.40 36.33 -6.12
C GLY A 737 25.37 37.85 -5.97
N GLY A 738 24.80 38.37 -4.87
CA GLY A 738 24.71 39.81 -4.61
C GLY A 738 23.57 40.17 -3.69
N VAL A 739 23.25 41.48 -3.62
CA VAL A 739 22.16 42.01 -2.83
C VAL A 739 21.14 42.70 -3.72
N VAL A 740 19.87 42.34 -3.52
CA VAL A 740 18.72 42.96 -4.23
C VAL A 740 18.01 43.89 -3.26
N LYS A 741 18.06 45.18 -3.51
CA LYS A 741 17.32 46.18 -2.74
C LYS A 741 16.01 46.50 -3.44
N VAL A 742 14.91 46.18 -2.76
CA VAL A 742 13.55 46.45 -3.24
C VAL A 742 13.04 47.72 -2.57
N GLY A 743 12.90 48.76 -3.36
CA GLY A 743 12.42 50.07 -2.90
C GLY A 743 11.22 50.59 -3.72
N VAL A 744 10.77 51.80 -3.45
CA VAL A 744 9.74 52.48 -4.22
C VAL A 744 10.30 53.80 -4.76
N LYS A 745 10.15 54.06 -6.06
CA LYS A 745 10.54 55.29 -6.72
C LYS A 745 9.44 55.74 -7.66
N LYS A 746 9.00 57.01 -7.49
CA LYS A 746 7.91 57.60 -8.27
C LYS A 746 6.59 56.81 -8.23
N GLY A 747 6.32 56.09 -7.14
CA GLY A 747 5.08 55.30 -6.98
C GLY A 747 5.11 53.90 -7.60
N GLU A 748 6.25 53.47 -8.16
CA GLU A 748 6.46 52.13 -8.70
C GLU A 748 7.58 51.43 -7.93
N LEU A 749 7.61 50.09 -7.96
CA LEU A 749 8.64 49.27 -7.35
C LEU A 749 9.96 49.43 -8.14
N ASP A 750 11.05 49.76 -7.45
CA ASP A 750 12.38 49.95 -8.01
C ASP A 750 13.30 48.86 -7.41
N LEU A 751 13.90 48.03 -8.28
CA LEU A 751 14.85 47.02 -7.89
C LEU A 751 16.26 47.46 -8.24
N THR A 752 17.09 47.55 -7.22
CA THR A 752 18.52 47.85 -7.39
C THR A 752 19.34 46.59 -7.09
N PHE A 753 20.17 46.21 -8.05
CA PHE A 753 21.01 45.01 -7.99
C PHE A 753 22.47 45.40 -7.72
N GLU A 754 23.01 44.98 -6.59
CA GLU A 754 24.38 45.21 -6.19
C GLU A 754 25.18 43.90 -6.29
N GLU A 755 26.34 43.95 -6.98
CA GLU A 755 27.27 42.83 -7.05
C GLU A 755 27.85 42.53 -5.66
N PRO A 756 28.30 41.31 -5.33
CA PRO A 756 28.92 41.01 -4.06
C PRO A 756 30.17 41.86 -3.93
N ALA A 757 30.27 42.64 -2.85
CA ALA A 757 31.44 43.46 -2.53
C ALA A 757 32.70 42.57 -2.54
N GLN A 758 33.64 42.85 -3.45
CA GLN A 758 34.94 42.19 -3.48
C GLN A 758 35.67 42.48 -2.14
N GLY A 759 35.69 41.49 -1.26
CA GLY A 759 36.46 41.53 -0.05
C GLY A 759 35.64 41.56 1.24
N ARG A 760 35.20 40.38 1.67
CA ARG A 760 35.18 39.93 3.07
C ARG A 760 34.62 38.49 3.12
N ILE A 761 35.47 37.53 2.75
CA ILE A 761 35.33 36.16 3.28
C ILE A 761 35.96 36.18 4.66
N THR A 762 35.19 36.52 5.67
CA THR A 762 35.51 36.16 7.05
C THR A 762 34.44 35.21 7.50
N GLY A 763 34.81 33.93 7.59
CA GLY A 763 34.02 32.92 8.27
C GLY A 763 33.65 33.38 9.66
N GLY A 764 32.37 33.46 9.93
CA GLY A 764 31.79 33.80 11.20
C GLY A 764 30.33 33.48 11.17
N SER A 765 30.01 32.26 11.62
CA SER A 765 28.67 31.84 12.02
C SER A 765 28.10 32.91 12.96
N LYS A 766 27.31 33.83 12.42
CA LYS A 766 26.38 34.60 13.23
C LYS A 766 25.01 33.97 13.08
N LYS A 767 24.54 33.30 14.12
CA LYS A 767 23.14 32.97 14.33
C LYS A 767 22.27 34.16 13.96
N PRO A 768 21.13 33.98 13.27
CA PRO A 768 20.18 35.06 13.06
C PRO A 768 19.76 35.64 14.44
N PRO A 769 19.53 36.96 14.54
CA PRO A 769 19.09 37.56 15.77
C PRO A 769 17.76 36.97 16.21
N LEU A 770 17.77 36.39 17.40
CA LEU A 770 16.58 36.09 18.17
C LEU A 770 15.81 37.42 18.36
N LEU A 771 14.63 37.51 17.78
CA LEU A 771 13.68 38.56 18.12
C LEU A 771 13.37 38.44 19.61
N THR A 772 13.98 39.33 20.40
CA THR A 772 13.55 39.58 21.76
C THR A 772 12.25 40.35 21.71
N ALA A 773 11.23 39.76 22.32
CA ALA A 773 10.01 40.47 22.67
C ALA A 773 10.32 41.54 23.70
N ASP A 774 9.95 42.77 23.41
CA ASP A 774 9.47 43.79 24.38
C ASP A 774 8.04 44.16 23.98
#